data_bf9abff98995a03e29531ec8904c635c
#
_entry.id   bf9abff98995a03e29531ec8904c635c
#
_cell.length_a   1.000
_cell.length_b   1.000
_cell.length_c   1.000
_cell.angle_alpha   90.00
_cell.angle_beta   90.00
_cell.angle_gamma   90.00
#
_symmetry.space_group_name_H-M   'P 1'
#
loop_
_entity.id
_entity.type
_entity.pdbx_description
1 polymer ?
#
loop_
_entity_poly.entity_id
_entity_poly.type
_entity_poly.pdbx_seq_one_letter_code
_entity_poly.pdbx_strand_id
1 'polypeptide(L)'
;MRVNVVGAGPAGLYLAILLKKSNRRHQVRVIERNAPDATFGFGVVFSEGSLDELQRADYESYVAITESFASWNPLDVRYRGTTTRIRGNVFSGIARKELLRLLQERADELGVELEFLREVASLEPYLESDLVVGADGANSLTRRTYAEQFRPKLGAHPAKYAWFGADLAFPVFTYIFKETEWGVFQAHCYPFEAHGSTMVVLISEETWRRSGLDEMSEQESLEFTQAVFQDELGAGHRMLGNRSLWMNFPWIACESWHTGNVVILGDAAHTAHFSIGSGTKLALEDAIALARACARWKENREAALTEFEIERQPVVERLQEASRVSADYFASLQRYFTFEPLQFAYQLMTRTPRITHNNLAARDAEFVRSCETWFWSQAGGAAPDGRLVAPPPAFAPLRLREVDLANRLALAPVEDWGAHLRAGAGLVITPLVAVSAEGRIDPTTALAAELPQAPSGGAEVMVSIGHAGRRGAMRPRRQGVDLPLAVPDRWPLISASPLPYAPWTPVPEAADPARLVEPFVEAARQVRELGYRLLELDFSRGYLLASFLSPLANRRTDEYGGSLENRLRGPLAVLAAVRAEWPAELPLGVAYSASDLAPGGLTAADSLEVARRFRAAGADVLRVLTGQTVWETRPEYGRTYGAAYSDRVRNECGVPTIAFGQITTVDEVNTLVAAGRADICILDR
;
A
#
# COMPACT_ATOMS: atom_id res chain seq x y z
N MET A 1 10.37 -42.27 6.76
CA MET A 1 10.00 -41.33 7.82
C MET A 1 8.59 -41.65 8.32
N ARG A 2 8.36 -41.47 9.62
CA ARG A 2 7.02 -41.39 10.22
C ARG A 2 6.66 -39.93 10.33
N VAL A 3 5.57 -39.50 9.69
CA VAL A 3 5.14 -38.10 9.64
C VAL A 3 3.70 -37.98 10.11
N ASN A 4 3.45 -37.12 11.08
CA ASN A 4 2.10 -36.74 11.50
C ASN A 4 1.79 -35.32 11.05
N VAL A 5 0.71 -35.16 10.31
CA VAL A 5 0.21 -33.87 9.82
C VAL A 5 -1.07 -33.53 10.56
N VAL A 6 -1.09 -32.41 11.25
CA VAL A 6 -2.26 -31.89 11.95
C VAL A 6 -2.98 -30.90 11.05
N GLY A 7 -4.15 -31.28 10.57
CA GLY A 7 -5.00 -30.52 9.63
C GLY A 7 -5.01 -31.09 8.20
N ALA A 8 -6.22 -31.41 7.71
CA ALA A 8 -6.48 -31.87 6.34
C ALA A 8 -6.93 -30.71 5.41
N GLY A 9 -6.38 -29.54 5.61
CA GLY A 9 -6.49 -28.45 4.64
C GLY A 9 -5.61 -28.69 3.40
N PRO A 10 -5.69 -27.81 2.37
CA PRO A 10 -4.92 -27.98 1.13
C PRO A 10 -3.42 -28.19 1.37
N ALA A 11 -2.82 -27.46 2.31
CA ALA A 11 -1.40 -27.58 2.66
C ALA A 11 -1.05 -28.97 3.21
N GLY A 12 -1.81 -29.44 4.21
CA GLY A 12 -1.53 -30.72 4.87
C GLY A 12 -1.75 -31.91 3.95
N LEU A 13 -2.85 -31.94 3.20
CA LEU A 13 -3.14 -33.00 2.23
C LEU A 13 -2.10 -33.03 1.12
N TYR A 14 -1.76 -31.88 0.55
CA TYR A 14 -0.81 -31.84 -0.57
C TYR A 14 0.61 -32.22 -0.14
N LEU A 15 1.04 -31.79 1.05
CA LEU A 15 2.30 -32.26 1.63
C LEU A 15 2.31 -33.79 1.81
N ALA A 16 1.24 -34.36 2.34
CA ALA A 16 1.13 -35.81 2.54
C ALA A 16 1.23 -36.59 1.22
N ILE A 17 0.55 -36.09 0.17
CA ILE A 17 0.63 -36.60 -1.21
C ILE A 17 2.08 -36.60 -1.67
N LEU A 18 2.76 -35.45 -1.60
CA LEU A 18 4.14 -35.31 -2.11
C LEU A 18 5.15 -36.14 -1.34
N LEU A 19 5.02 -36.27 -0.03
CA LEU A 19 5.87 -37.13 0.79
C LEU A 19 5.70 -38.63 0.39
N LYS A 20 4.48 -39.09 0.22
CA LYS A 20 4.22 -40.49 -0.23
C LYS A 20 4.66 -40.71 -1.65
N LYS A 21 4.50 -39.72 -2.54
CA LYS A 21 5.02 -39.80 -3.92
C LYS A 21 6.54 -39.87 -3.96
N SER A 22 7.25 -39.12 -3.12
CA SER A 22 8.71 -39.16 -3.05
C SER A 22 9.25 -40.48 -2.55
N ASN A 23 8.52 -41.14 -1.63
CA ASN A 23 8.87 -42.46 -1.13
C ASN A 23 7.62 -43.15 -0.55
N ARG A 24 7.13 -44.20 -1.24
CA ARG A 24 5.96 -44.99 -0.81
C ARG A 24 6.11 -45.65 0.58
N ARG A 25 7.35 -45.80 1.09
CA ARG A 25 7.63 -46.37 2.41
C ARG A 25 7.45 -45.38 3.55
N HIS A 26 7.24 -44.10 3.27
CA HIS A 26 6.93 -43.14 4.30
C HIS A 26 5.57 -43.50 4.95
N GLN A 27 5.52 -43.47 6.27
CA GLN A 27 4.29 -43.58 7.05
C GLN A 27 3.79 -42.16 7.28
N VAL A 28 2.77 -41.76 6.54
CA VAL A 28 2.22 -40.41 6.61
C VAL A 28 0.78 -40.50 7.07
N ARG A 29 0.48 -39.80 8.16
CA ARG A 29 -0.83 -39.75 8.78
C ARG A 29 -1.29 -38.31 8.83
N VAL A 30 -2.50 -38.03 8.39
CA VAL A 30 -3.15 -36.71 8.45
C VAL A 30 -4.33 -36.81 9.42
N ILE A 31 -4.41 -35.89 10.38
CA ILE A 31 -5.40 -35.88 11.45
C ILE A 31 -6.23 -34.59 11.33
N GLU A 32 -7.56 -34.73 11.20
CA GLU A 32 -8.50 -33.64 11.01
C GLU A 32 -9.67 -33.73 11.99
N ARG A 33 -10.00 -32.60 12.60
CA ARG A 33 -11.12 -32.51 13.57
C ARG A 33 -12.49 -32.53 12.91
N ASN A 34 -12.61 -32.06 11.67
CA ASN A 34 -13.85 -31.98 10.93
C ASN A 34 -14.14 -33.27 10.12
N ALA A 35 -15.37 -33.40 9.64
CA ALA A 35 -15.75 -34.46 8.70
C ALA A 35 -15.06 -34.20 7.32
N PRO A 36 -14.87 -35.27 6.50
CA PRO A 36 -14.18 -35.15 5.21
C PRO A 36 -14.81 -34.15 4.24
N ASP A 37 -16.13 -33.99 4.30
CA ASP A 37 -16.89 -33.09 3.44
C ASP A 37 -17.16 -31.71 4.05
N ALA A 38 -16.68 -31.45 5.27
CA ALA A 38 -16.85 -30.18 5.95
C ALA A 38 -15.89 -29.12 5.41
N THR A 39 -16.40 -28.00 4.96
CA THR A 39 -15.62 -26.84 4.53
C THR A 39 -16.28 -25.54 4.90
N PHE A 40 -15.49 -24.45 4.95
CA PHE A 40 -15.94 -23.09 5.16
C PHE A 40 -15.77 -22.29 3.87
N GLY A 41 -16.72 -21.39 3.58
CA GLY A 41 -16.75 -20.63 2.35
C GLY A 41 -17.12 -21.48 1.15
N PHE A 42 -16.89 -21.00 -0.06
CA PHE A 42 -17.42 -21.57 -1.30
C PHE A 42 -16.32 -21.95 -2.29
N GLY A 43 -15.74 -20.99 -2.99
CA GLY A 43 -14.75 -21.22 -4.01
C GLY A 43 -13.34 -20.76 -3.65
N VAL A 44 -12.35 -21.28 -4.38
CA VAL A 44 -10.94 -20.90 -4.32
C VAL A 44 -10.52 -20.47 -5.70
N VAL A 45 -9.66 -19.43 -5.78
CA VAL A 45 -9.14 -18.88 -7.04
C VAL A 45 -7.66 -19.24 -7.19
N PHE A 46 -7.28 -19.64 -8.39
CA PHE A 46 -5.91 -19.84 -8.82
C PHE A 46 -5.55 -18.87 -9.94
N SER A 47 -4.34 -18.34 -9.89
CA SER A 47 -3.73 -17.62 -11.02
C SER A 47 -2.89 -18.58 -11.86
N GLU A 48 -2.70 -18.28 -13.14
CA GLU A 48 -1.94 -19.09 -14.08
C GLU A 48 -0.55 -19.49 -13.52
N GLY A 49 0.21 -18.55 -12.97
CA GLY A 49 1.54 -18.84 -12.40
C GLY A 49 1.56 -19.73 -11.16
N SER A 50 0.37 -20.12 -10.62
CA SER A 50 0.27 -21.07 -9.50
C SER A 50 0.25 -22.53 -9.98
N LEU A 51 -0.09 -22.74 -11.23
CA LEU A 51 -0.35 -24.07 -11.80
C LEU A 51 0.91 -24.78 -12.24
N ASP A 52 1.94 -24.03 -12.65
CA ASP A 52 3.21 -24.62 -13.13
C ASP A 52 3.93 -25.42 -12.06
N GLU A 53 3.92 -24.95 -10.81
CA GLU A 53 4.56 -25.68 -9.70
C GLU A 53 3.76 -26.93 -9.31
N LEU A 54 2.42 -26.85 -9.31
CA LEU A 54 1.55 -28.02 -9.10
C LEU A 54 1.81 -29.07 -10.17
N GLN A 55 1.86 -28.69 -11.44
CA GLN A 55 2.10 -29.59 -12.55
C GLN A 55 3.43 -30.36 -12.41
N ARG A 56 4.48 -29.66 -12.00
CA ARG A 56 5.80 -30.29 -11.80
C ARG A 56 5.83 -31.18 -10.56
N ALA A 57 5.12 -30.82 -9.51
CA ALA A 57 5.15 -31.53 -8.24
C ALA A 57 4.33 -32.83 -8.28
N ASP A 58 3.07 -32.76 -8.74
CA ASP A 58 2.19 -33.91 -8.92
C ASP A 58 1.25 -33.70 -10.10
N TYR A 59 1.57 -34.32 -11.25
CA TYR A 59 0.83 -34.16 -12.50
C TYR A 59 -0.62 -34.65 -12.38
N GLU A 60 -0.84 -35.75 -11.65
CA GLU A 60 -2.16 -36.32 -11.44
C GLU A 60 -3.08 -35.36 -10.65
N SER A 61 -2.60 -34.80 -9.54
CA SER A 61 -3.34 -33.76 -8.82
C SER A 61 -3.58 -32.55 -9.69
N TYR A 62 -2.59 -32.11 -10.48
CA TYR A 62 -2.74 -30.98 -11.41
C TYR A 62 -3.86 -31.22 -12.41
N VAL A 63 -3.90 -32.38 -13.06
CA VAL A 63 -4.94 -32.73 -14.06
C VAL A 63 -6.31 -32.74 -13.40
N ALA A 64 -6.47 -33.47 -12.29
CA ALA A 64 -7.76 -33.56 -11.59
C ALA A 64 -8.30 -32.18 -11.16
N ILE A 65 -7.42 -31.31 -10.63
CA ILE A 65 -7.79 -29.97 -10.19
C ILE A 65 -8.16 -29.08 -11.41
N THR A 66 -7.36 -29.13 -12.48
CA THR A 66 -7.57 -28.26 -13.65
C THR A 66 -8.78 -28.65 -14.49
N GLU A 67 -9.13 -29.94 -14.56
CA GLU A 67 -10.36 -30.43 -15.20
C GLU A 67 -11.63 -29.94 -14.50
N SER A 68 -11.54 -29.60 -13.22
CA SER A 68 -12.65 -29.08 -12.41
C SER A 68 -12.75 -27.56 -12.38
N PHE A 69 -11.90 -26.83 -13.14
CA PHE A 69 -11.88 -25.38 -13.11
C PHE A 69 -13.01 -24.72 -13.91
N ALA A 70 -13.59 -23.69 -13.30
CA ALA A 70 -14.23 -22.61 -14.03
C ALA A 70 -13.17 -21.53 -14.33
N SER A 71 -12.82 -21.34 -15.60
CA SER A 71 -11.76 -20.39 -16.01
C SER A 71 -12.32 -19.17 -16.70
N TRP A 72 -11.71 -18.01 -16.49
CA TRP A 72 -12.06 -16.75 -17.15
C TRP A 72 -10.80 -15.91 -17.41
N ASN A 73 -10.87 -15.05 -18.41
CA ASN A 73 -9.77 -14.13 -18.76
C ASN A 73 -10.07 -12.70 -18.32
N PRO A 74 -11.23 -12.08 -18.67
CA PRO A 74 -11.51 -10.72 -18.23
C PRO A 74 -11.94 -10.68 -16.78
N LEU A 75 -11.84 -9.48 -16.19
CA LEU A 75 -12.55 -9.13 -14.98
C LEU A 75 -13.45 -7.91 -15.24
N ASP A 76 -14.52 -7.80 -14.50
CA ASP A 76 -15.46 -6.69 -14.54
C ASP A 76 -15.37 -5.86 -13.27
N VAL A 77 -15.41 -4.54 -13.42
CA VAL A 77 -15.55 -3.57 -12.33
C VAL A 77 -16.89 -2.88 -12.50
N ARG A 78 -17.84 -3.17 -11.61
CA ARG A 78 -19.17 -2.55 -11.56
C ARG A 78 -19.17 -1.42 -10.55
N TYR A 79 -19.26 -0.20 -11.05
CA TYR A 79 -19.21 1.00 -10.23
C TYR A 79 -20.09 2.10 -10.83
N ARG A 80 -20.99 2.68 -10.01
CA ARG A 80 -21.94 3.74 -10.42
C ARG A 80 -22.74 3.40 -11.70
N GLY A 81 -23.28 2.18 -11.77
CA GLY A 81 -24.07 1.73 -12.90
C GLY A 81 -23.28 1.45 -14.19
N THR A 82 -21.95 1.59 -14.15
CA THR A 82 -21.08 1.31 -15.29
C THR A 82 -20.30 0.02 -15.02
N THR A 83 -20.19 -0.82 -16.05
CA THR A 83 -19.31 -2.01 -16.04
C THR A 83 -18.08 -1.72 -16.90
N THR A 84 -16.92 -1.68 -16.28
CA THR A 84 -15.63 -1.58 -16.97
C THR A 84 -15.00 -2.97 -17.05
N ARG A 85 -14.81 -3.50 -18.27
CA ARG A 85 -14.20 -4.81 -18.49
C ARG A 85 -12.71 -4.67 -18.78
N ILE A 86 -11.88 -5.46 -18.10
CA ILE A 86 -10.41 -5.44 -18.21
C ILE A 86 -9.94 -6.86 -18.53
N ARG A 87 -9.18 -7.00 -19.62
CA ARG A 87 -8.69 -8.30 -20.14
C ARG A 87 -7.30 -8.65 -19.58
N GLY A 88 -6.81 -9.83 -19.92
CA GLY A 88 -5.46 -10.28 -19.58
C GLY A 88 -5.26 -10.67 -18.12
N ASN A 89 -6.36 -11.01 -17.41
CA ASN A 89 -6.34 -11.48 -16.04
C ASN A 89 -6.90 -12.91 -16.01
N VAL A 90 -6.06 -13.88 -16.39
CA VAL A 90 -6.44 -15.29 -16.41
C VAL A 90 -6.47 -15.84 -15.00
N PHE A 91 -7.64 -16.26 -14.59
CA PHE A 91 -7.89 -16.92 -13.32
C PHE A 91 -8.77 -18.13 -13.51
N SER A 92 -8.70 -19.05 -12.56
CA SER A 92 -9.54 -20.23 -12.51
C SER A 92 -10.07 -20.42 -11.10
N GLY A 93 -11.36 -20.76 -11.00
CA GLY A 93 -12.04 -21.04 -9.75
C GLY A 93 -12.39 -22.51 -9.64
N ILE A 94 -12.40 -23.02 -8.42
CA ILE A 94 -12.87 -24.36 -8.07
C ILE A 94 -13.64 -24.31 -6.77
N ALA A 95 -14.68 -25.12 -6.63
CA ALA A 95 -15.34 -25.28 -5.35
C ALA A 95 -14.36 -25.80 -4.29
N ARG A 96 -14.30 -25.14 -3.13
CA ARG A 96 -13.36 -25.54 -2.06
C ARG A 96 -13.58 -26.99 -1.63
N LYS A 97 -14.84 -27.43 -1.59
CA LYS A 97 -15.19 -28.82 -1.29
C LYS A 97 -14.63 -29.78 -2.32
N GLU A 98 -14.70 -29.44 -3.59
CA GLU A 98 -14.17 -30.25 -4.69
C GLU A 98 -12.64 -30.34 -4.64
N LEU A 99 -11.96 -29.24 -4.42
CA LEU A 99 -10.50 -29.25 -4.23
C LEU A 99 -10.06 -30.18 -3.10
N LEU A 100 -10.75 -30.13 -1.95
CA LEU A 100 -10.44 -31.01 -0.81
C LEU A 100 -10.74 -32.47 -1.14
N ARG A 101 -11.85 -32.77 -1.82
CA ARG A 101 -12.20 -34.12 -2.25
C ARG A 101 -11.12 -34.74 -3.16
N LEU A 102 -10.70 -33.98 -4.18
CA LEU A 102 -9.64 -34.43 -5.11
C LEU A 102 -8.32 -34.70 -4.40
N LEU A 103 -7.93 -33.84 -3.47
CA LEU A 103 -6.71 -34.04 -2.68
C LEU A 103 -6.83 -35.24 -1.71
N GLN A 104 -8.01 -35.46 -1.11
CA GLN A 104 -8.26 -36.62 -0.25
C GLN A 104 -8.19 -37.92 -1.05
N GLU A 105 -8.83 -38.01 -2.21
CA GLU A 105 -8.79 -39.16 -3.09
C GLU A 105 -7.36 -39.47 -3.51
N ARG A 106 -6.61 -38.44 -3.91
CA ARG A 106 -5.19 -38.61 -4.28
C ARG A 106 -4.33 -39.08 -3.12
N ALA A 107 -4.56 -38.58 -1.92
CA ALA A 107 -3.86 -39.00 -0.71
C ALA A 107 -4.14 -40.47 -0.37
N ASP A 108 -5.40 -40.90 -0.48
CA ASP A 108 -5.82 -42.29 -0.26
C ASP A 108 -5.18 -43.26 -1.29
N GLU A 109 -5.20 -42.92 -2.58
CA GLU A 109 -4.54 -43.68 -3.65
C GLU A 109 -3.03 -43.91 -3.38
N LEU A 110 -2.39 -42.98 -2.73
CA LEU A 110 -0.98 -43.03 -2.37
C LEU A 110 -0.74 -43.80 -1.05
N GLY A 111 -1.82 -44.11 -0.31
CA GLY A 111 -1.77 -44.80 0.98
C GLY A 111 -1.38 -43.87 2.13
N VAL A 112 -1.88 -42.63 2.12
CA VAL A 112 -1.85 -41.75 3.29
C VAL A 112 -2.92 -42.20 4.27
N GLU A 113 -2.61 -42.29 5.55
CA GLU A 113 -3.59 -42.55 6.61
C GLU A 113 -4.36 -41.28 6.93
N LEU A 114 -5.67 -41.25 6.61
CA LEU A 114 -6.55 -40.10 6.85
C LEU A 114 -7.46 -40.34 8.05
N GLU A 115 -7.35 -39.58 9.12
CA GLU A 115 -8.19 -39.64 10.31
C GLU A 115 -9.03 -38.38 10.46
N PHE A 116 -10.30 -38.47 10.13
CA PHE A 116 -11.28 -37.38 10.30
C PHE A 116 -12.02 -37.50 11.64
N LEU A 117 -12.73 -36.41 12.04
CA LEU A 117 -13.48 -36.32 13.29
C LEU A 117 -12.60 -36.55 14.52
N ARG A 118 -11.31 -36.23 14.43
CA ARG A 118 -10.35 -36.38 15.49
C ARG A 118 -9.65 -35.08 15.81
N GLU A 119 -10.02 -34.49 16.91
CA GLU A 119 -9.37 -33.28 17.41
C GLU A 119 -8.03 -33.60 18.10
N VAL A 120 -6.97 -32.90 17.74
CA VAL A 120 -5.66 -32.97 18.40
C VAL A 120 -5.66 -31.95 19.53
N ALA A 121 -5.73 -32.42 20.78
CA ALA A 121 -5.69 -31.57 21.98
C ALA A 121 -4.26 -31.29 22.47
N SER A 122 -3.30 -32.19 22.19
CA SER A 122 -1.88 -32.07 22.51
C SER A 122 -1.03 -32.67 21.41
N LEU A 123 0.15 -32.12 21.18
CA LEU A 123 1.14 -32.64 20.22
C LEU A 123 2.03 -33.75 20.83
N GLU A 124 2.08 -33.90 22.14
CA GLU A 124 2.95 -34.87 22.82
C GLU A 124 2.90 -36.30 22.24
N PRO A 125 1.70 -36.88 21.94
CA PRO A 125 1.64 -38.26 21.41
C PRO A 125 2.30 -38.42 20.03
N TYR A 126 2.58 -37.32 19.34
CA TYR A 126 3.11 -37.32 17.98
C TYR A 126 4.60 -36.99 17.90
N LEU A 127 5.21 -36.49 19.00
CA LEU A 127 6.60 -36.01 19.03
C LEU A 127 7.65 -37.12 18.84
N GLU A 128 7.29 -38.39 19.02
CA GLU A 128 8.17 -39.53 18.74
C GLU A 128 8.31 -39.83 17.25
N SER A 129 7.55 -39.15 16.37
CA SER A 129 7.68 -39.31 14.92
C SER A 129 8.89 -38.51 14.38
N ASP A 130 9.32 -38.85 13.16
CA ASP A 130 10.42 -38.13 12.51
C ASP A 130 10.07 -36.68 12.23
N LEU A 131 8.78 -36.39 11.95
CA LEU A 131 8.29 -35.04 11.65
C LEU A 131 6.84 -34.88 12.14
N VAL A 132 6.55 -33.75 12.79
CA VAL A 132 5.21 -33.27 13.13
C VAL A 132 4.95 -31.97 12.36
N VAL A 133 3.88 -31.95 11.58
CA VAL A 133 3.54 -30.82 10.72
C VAL A 133 2.26 -30.16 11.20
N GLY A 134 2.33 -28.89 11.61
CA GLY A 134 1.17 -28.07 11.89
C GLY A 134 0.63 -27.40 10.61
N ALA A 135 -0.40 -28.01 10.02
CA ALA A 135 -1.17 -27.47 8.90
C ALA A 135 -2.60 -27.13 9.36
N ASP A 136 -2.75 -26.77 10.63
CA ASP A 136 -3.98 -26.64 11.41
C ASP A 136 -4.59 -25.22 11.34
N GLY A 137 -4.19 -24.43 10.34
CA GLY A 137 -4.85 -23.19 9.92
C GLY A 137 -4.63 -22.00 10.83
N ALA A 138 -5.41 -20.94 10.62
CA ALA A 138 -5.24 -19.65 11.32
C ALA A 138 -5.34 -19.75 12.84
N ASN A 139 -6.11 -20.71 13.36
CA ASN A 139 -6.26 -20.98 14.78
C ASN A 139 -5.33 -22.10 15.30
N SER A 140 -4.16 -22.23 14.72
CA SER A 140 -3.20 -23.32 14.94
C SER A 140 -2.89 -23.59 16.41
N LEU A 141 -3.12 -24.86 16.83
CA LEU A 141 -2.67 -25.39 18.11
C LEU A 141 -1.13 -25.48 18.11
N THR A 142 -0.56 -25.96 17.00
CA THR A 142 0.89 -26.14 16.84
C THR A 142 1.61 -24.82 17.06
N ARG A 143 1.16 -23.74 16.44
CA ARG A 143 1.74 -22.40 16.64
C ARG A 143 1.63 -21.93 18.07
N ARG A 144 0.48 -22.14 18.73
CA ARG A 144 0.28 -21.73 20.13
C ARG A 144 1.15 -22.51 21.09
N THR A 145 1.31 -23.81 20.86
CA THR A 145 2.13 -24.70 21.71
C THR A 145 3.59 -24.29 21.69
N TYR A 146 4.12 -23.85 20.54
CA TYR A 146 5.51 -23.45 20.38
C TYR A 146 5.66 -21.94 20.13
N ALA A 147 4.82 -21.12 20.76
CA ALA A 147 4.80 -19.68 20.54
C ALA A 147 6.13 -18.99 20.85
N GLU A 148 6.86 -19.42 21.88
CA GLU A 148 8.19 -18.88 22.22
C GLU A 148 9.22 -19.12 21.12
N GLN A 149 9.16 -20.27 20.44
CA GLN A 149 10.08 -20.65 19.37
C GLN A 149 9.69 -19.98 18.05
N PHE A 150 8.41 -20.04 17.68
CA PHE A 150 7.90 -19.49 16.41
C PHE A 150 7.76 -17.96 16.43
N ARG A 151 7.68 -17.34 17.61
CA ARG A 151 7.54 -15.88 17.81
C ARG A 151 6.50 -15.25 16.87
N PRO A 152 5.22 -15.68 16.96
CA PRO A 152 4.19 -15.20 16.06
C PRO A 152 3.86 -13.73 16.32
N LYS A 153 3.79 -12.94 15.27
CA LYS A 153 3.17 -11.63 15.24
C LYS A 153 1.72 -11.80 14.78
N LEU A 154 0.79 -11.45 15.66
CA LEU A 154 -0.64 -11.63 15.43
C LEU A 154 -1.34 -10.29 15.40
N GLY A 155 -2.27 -10.14 14.47
CA GLY A 155 -3.09 -8.95 14.34
C GLY A 155 -4.38 -9.28 13.57
N ALA A 156 -5.18 -8.25 13.33
CA ALA A 156 -6.36 -8.36 12.49
C ALA A 156 -6.52 -7.07 11.68
N HIS A 157 -6.97 -7.22 10.43
CA HIS A 157 -7.29 -6.07 9.59
C HIS A 157 -8.59 -5.42 10.08
N PRO A 158 -8.72 -4.09 10.14
CA PRO A 158 -9.88 -3.43 10.73
C PRO A 158 -11.17 -3.58 9.92
N ALA A 159 -11.08 -3.79 8.60
CA ALA A 159 -12.27 -4.01 7.78
C ALA A 159 -12.94 -5.35 8.11
N LYS A 160 -14.28 -5.37 7.99
CA LYS A 160 -15.10 -6.55 8.15
C LYS A 160 -15.31 -7.22 6.79
N TYR A 161 -15.30 -8.54 6.78
CA TYR A 161 -15.71 -9.33 5.63
C TYR A 161 -16.61 -10.48 6.02
N ALA A 162 -17.49 -10.88 5.10
CA ALA A 162 -18.26 -12.10 5.21
C ALA A 162 -18.16 -12.86 3.88
N TRP A 163 -18.08 -14.19 3.97
CA TRP A 163 -17.90 -15.06 2.82
C TRP A 163 -19.21 -15.72 2.45
N PHE A 164 -19.92 -15.15 1.49
CA PHE A 164 -21.16 -15.66 0.96
C PHE A 164 -20.95 -16.43 -0.36
N GLY A 165 -21.98 -17.15 -0.78
CA GLY A 165 -22.17 -17.65 -2.12
C GLY A 165 -23.33 -16.96 -2.82
N ALA A 166 -23.50 -17.24 -4.10
CA ALA A 166 -24.68 -16.90 -4.88
C ALA A 166 -25.08 -18.09 -5.77
N ASP A 167 -26.37 -18.33 -5.95
CA ASP A 167 -26.93 -19.32 -6.88
C ASP A 167 -26.94 -18.81 -8.34
N LEU A 168 -26.02 -17.93 -8.64
CA LEU A 168 -25.75 -17.30 -9.93
C LEU A 168 -24.27 -17.49 -10.27
N ALA A 169 -23.96 -18.01 -11.45
CA ALA A 169 -22.60 -17.98 -11.95
C ALA A 169 -22.30 -16.61 -12.59
N PHE A 170 -21.52 -15.79 -11.92
CA PHE A 170 -20.94 -14.60 -12.56
C PHE A 170 -20.03 -15.06 -13.71
N PRO A 171 -20.13 -14.47 -14.91
CA PRO A 171 -19.41 -14.97 -16.06
C PRO A 171 -17.88 -14.79 -15.96
N VAL A 172 -17.44 -13.88 -15.11
CA VAL A 172 -16.03 -13.52 -14.88
C VAL A 172 -15.85 -13.07 -13.44
N PHE A 173 -14.60 -12.87 -13.01
CA PHE A 173 -14.33 -12.19 -11.76
C PHE A 173 -14.93 -10.77 -11.80
N THR A 174 -15.82 -10.47 -10.89
CA THR A 174 -16.56 -9.21 -10.85
C THR A 174 -16.36 -8.52 -9.52
N TYR A 175 -15.79 -7.31 -9.55
CA TYR A 175 -15.83 -6.38 -8.44
C TYR A 175 -17.13 -5.57 -8.51
N ILE A 176 -17.87 -5.49 -7.41
CA ILE A 176 -19.09 -4.68 -7.31
C ILE A 176 -18.91 -3.68 -6.17
N PHE A 177 -19.23 -2.42 -6.43
CA PHE A 177 -19.11 -1.34 -5.46
C PHE A 177 -20.45 -0.61 -5.36
N LYS A 178 -21.03 -0.59 -4.14
CA LYS A 178 -22.30 0.04 -3.82
C LYS A 178 -22.10 1.12 -2.77
N GLU A 179 -22.55 2.34 -3.06
CA GLU A 179 -22.68 3.40 -2.09
C GLU A 179 -24.08 3.35 -1.49
N THR A 180 -24.17 3.29 -0.16
CA THR A 180 -25.42 3.22 0.60
C THR A 180 -25.45 4.32 1.65
N GLU A 181 -26.57 4.53 2.30
CA GLU A 181 -26.71 5.46 3.43
C GLU A 181 -25.81 5.09 4.64
N TRP A 182 -25.42 3.82 4.76
CA TRP A 182 -24.55 3.34 5.83
C TRP A 182 -23.05 3.46 5.49
N GLY A 183 -22.71 3.56 4.20
CA GLY A 183 -21.37 3.59 3.67
C GLY A 183 -21.19 2.71 2.44
N VAL A 184 -19.95 2.30 2.16
CA VAL A 184 -19.62 1.53 0.97
C VAL A 184 -19.67 0.04 1.25
N PHE A 185 -20.46 -0.70 0.47
CA PHE A 185 -20.44 -2.15 0.35
C PHE A 185 -19.70 -2.54 -0.91
N GLN A 186 -18.78 -3.50 -0.80
CA GLN A 186 -18.03 -4.01 -1.92
C GLN A 186 -18.07 -5.53 -1.93
N ALA A 187 -18.20 -6.12 -3.12
CA ALA A 187 -18.22 -7.56 -3.30
C ALA A 187 -17.20 -8.01 -4.33
N HIS A 188 -16.51 -9.11 -4.01
CA HIS A 188 -15.62 -9.83 -4.91
C HIS A 188 -16.30 -11.12 -5.33
N CYS A 189 -16.81 -11.16 -6.56
CA CYS A 189 -17.61 -12.27 -7.07
C CYS A 189 -16.82 -13.04 -8.12
N TYR A 190 -16.83 -14.36 -8.04
CA TYR A 190 -16.21 -15.22 -9.05
C TYR A 190 -16.86 -16.60 -9.10
N PRO A 191 -17.01 -17.21 -10.30
CA PRO A 191 -17.61 -18.52 -10.43
C PRO A 191 -16.66 -19.59 -9.86
N PHE A 192 -17.24 -20.64 -9.28
CA PHE A 192 -16.51 -21.84 -8.86
C PHE A 192 -17.13 -23.13 -9.42
N GLU A 193 -18.33 -23.01 -10.00
CA GLU A 193 -19.05 -24.07 -10.68
C GLU A 193 -20.05 -23.48 -11.69
N ALA A 194 -20.74 -24.34 -12.45
CA ALA A 194 -21.62 -23.92 -13.55
C ALA A 194 -22.79 -23.02 -13.12
N HIS A 195 -23.24 -23.13 -11.86
CA HIS A 195 -24.44 -22.43 -11.37
C HIS A 195 -24.19 -21.70 -10.04
N GLY A 196 -22.94 -21.55 -9.63
CA GLY A 196 -22.58 -20.97 -8.35
C GLY A 196 -21.38 -20.03 -8.40
N SER A 197 -21.44 -18.97 -7.61
CA SER A 197 -20.33 -18.05 -7.39
C SER A 197 -20.04 -17.83 -5.93
N THR A 198 -18.78 -17.63 -5.62
CA THR A 198 -18.38 -17.00 -4.37
C THR A 198 -18.70 -15.51 -4.44
N MET A 199 -19.13 -14.95 -3.32
CA MET A 199 -19.35 -13.52 -3.14
C MET A 199 -18.79 -13.09 -1.79
N VAL A 200 -17.54 -12.62 -1.78
CA VAL A 200 -16.91 -12.10 -0.57
C VAL A 200 -17.27 -10.63 -0.43
N VAL A 201 -18.01 -10.29 0.60
CA VAL A 201 -18.43 -8.91 0.87
C VAL A 201 -17.51 -8.27 1.90
N LEU A 202 -17.04 -7.06 1.61
CA LEU A 202 -16.18 -6.26 2.50
C LEU A 202 -16.84 -4.91 2.78
N ILE A 203 -16.70 -4.47 4.03
CA ILE A 203 -17.15 -3.14 4.50
C ILE A 203 -16.19 -2.61 5.56
N SER A 204 -16.17 -1.30 5.77
CA SER A 204 -15.48 -0.73 6.91
C SER A 204 -16.16 -1.11 8.23
N GLU A 205 -15.42 -1.08 9.34
CA GLU A 205 -16.04 -1.29 10.67
C GLU A 205 -17.11 -0.25 10.97
N GLU A 206 -16.94 0.98 10.51
CA GLU A 206 -17.95 2.04 10.64
C GLU A 206 -19.23 1.69 9.88
N THR A 207 -19.12 1.26 8.62
CA THR A 207 -20.27 0.81 7.81
C THR A 207 -20.97 -0.36 8.48
N TRP A 208 -20.22 -1.33 9.02
CA TRP A 208 -20.76 -2.50 9.70
C TRP A 208 -21.62 -2.13 10.92
N ARG A 209 -21.15 -1.19 11.75
CA ARG A 209 -21.92 -0.71 12.90
C ARG A 209 -23.11 0.16 12.49
N ARG A 210 -22.93 1.08 11.55
CA ARG A 210 -23.99 1.97 11.09
C ARG A 210 -25.15 1.22 10.42
N SER A 211 -24.88 0.10 9.77
CA SER A 211 -25.89 -0.76 9.16
C SER A 211 -26.58 -1.70 10.14
N GLY A 212 -26.11 -1.79 11.40
CA GLY A 212 -26.64 -2.70 12.42
C GLY A 212 -26.23 -4.16 12.23
N LEU A 213 -25.33 -4.45 11.29
CA LEU A 213 -24.85 -5.82 11.01
C LEU A 213 -24.11 -6.46 12.20
N ASP A 214 -23.66 -5.66 13.17
CA ASP A 214 -23.03 -6.12 14.41
C ASP A 214 -24.00 -6.77 15.40
N GLU A 215 -25.30 -6.48 15.26
CA GLU A 215 -26.37 -7.01 16.12
C GLU A 215 -27.23 -8.10 15.43
N MET A 216 -27.03 -8.30 14.11
CA MET A 216 -27.80 -9.24 13.30
C MET A 216 -27.30 -10.70 13.46
N SER A 217 -28.24 -11.65 13.46
CA SER A 217 -27.95 -13.07 13.28
C SER A 217 -27.37 -13.36 11.88
N GLU A 218 -26.78 -14.54 11.64
CA GLU A 218 -26.28 -14.94 10.32
C GLU A 218 -27.36 -14.84 9.23
N GLN A 219 -28.57 -15.26 9.53
CA GLN A 219 -29.69 -15.24 8.58
C GLN A 219 -30.14 -13.80 8.26
N GLU A 220 -30.31 -12.95 9.27
CA GLU A 220 -30.70 -11.54 9.09
C GLU A 220 -29.61 -10.79 8.32
N SER A 221 -28.32 -11.05 8.62
CA SER A 221 -27.18 -10.48 7.92
C SER A 221 -27.12 -10.92 6.45
N LEU A 222 -27.45 -12.18 6.15
CA LEU A 222 -27.56 -12.69 4.78
C LEU A 222 -28.67 -11.97 4.01
N GLU A 223 -29.84 -11.84 4.58
CA GLU A 223 -31.02 -11.18 3.97
C GLU A 223 -30.76 -9.69 3.74
N PHE A 224 -30.16 -9.00 4.72
CA PHE A 224 -29.76 -7.61 4.60
C PHE A 224 -28.75 -7.41 3.46
N THR A 225 -27.69 -8.23 3.46
CA THR A 225 -26.63 -8.13 2.44
C THR A 225 -27.18 -8.46 1.05
N GLN A 226 -28.07 -9.46 0.93
CA GLN A 226 -28.75 -9.75 -0.32
C GLN A 226 -29.55 -8.55 -0.81
N ALA A 227 -30.30 -7.87 0.05
CA ALA A 227 -31.08 -6.69 -0.33
C ALA A 227 -30.18 -5.58 -0.91
N VAL A 228 -28.97 -5.37 -0.35
CA VAL A 228 -27.98 -4.40 -0.88
C VAL A 228 -27.55 -4.75 -2.30
N PHE A 229 -27.40 -6.05 -2.63
CA PHE A 229 -26.89 -6.50 -3.94
C PHE A 229 -27.93 -7.12 -4.85
N GLN A 230 -29.24 -7.03 -4.53
CA GLN A 230 -30.29 -7.71 -5.29
C GLN A 230 -30.37 -7.31 -6.77
N ASP A 231 -30.09 -6.06 -7.09
CA ASP A 231 -30.03 -5.57 -8.47
C ASP A 231 -28.87 -6.16 -9.29
N GLU A 232 -27.78 -6.54 -8.63
CA GLU A 232 -26.61 -7.19 -9.24
C GLU A 232 -26.80 -8.71 -9.40
N LEU A 233 -27.56 -9.32 -8.50
CA LEU A 233 -27.94 -10.74 -8.59
C LEU A 233 -29.01 -10.96 -9.65
N GLY A 234 -29.93 -10.01 -9.83
CA GLY A 234 -31.07 -10.13 -10.70
C GLY A 234 -32.27 -10.87 -10.06
N ALA A 235 -33.39 -10.86 -10.75
CA ALA A 235 -34.61 -11.48 -10.25
C ALA A 235 -34.49 -13.01 -10.22
N GLY A 236 -34.91 -13.62 -9.11
CA GLY A 236 -34.92 -15.07 -8.92
C GLY A 236 -33.62 -15.68 -8.41
N HIS A 237 -32.56 -14.90 -8.30
CA HIS A 237 -31.28 -15.33 -7.71
C HIS A 237 -31.16 -14.86 -6.25
N ARG A 238 -30.43 -15.64 -5.46
CA ARG A 238 -30.23 -15.39 -4.03
C ARG A 238 -28.80 -15.60 -3.59
N MET A 239 -28.43 -14.95 -2.48
CA MET A 239 -27.21 -15.25 -1.75
C MET A 239 -27.36 -16.54 -0.94
N LEU A 240 -26.23 -17.18 -0.72
CA LEU A 240 -26.11 -18.43 0.04
C LEU A 240 -25.19 -18.21 1.24
N GLY A 241 -25.59 -18.67 2.42
CA GLY A 241 -24.78 -18.72 3.63
C GLY A 241 -24.13 -20.09 3.85
N ASN A 242 -22.89 -20.09 4.33
CA ASN A 242 -22.19 -21.29 4.82
C ASN A 242 -21.30 -20.88 5.99
N ARG A 243 -21.88 -20.65 7.15
CA ARG A 243 -21.24 -20.02 8.32
C ARG A 243 -20.62 -18.66 7.94
N SER A 244 -21.42 -17.85 7.25
CA SER A 244 -21.04 -16.56 6.66
C SER A 244 -21.09 -15.44 7.70
N LEU A 245 -20.21 -15.52 8.69
CA LEU A 245 -20.12 -14.54 9.77
C LEU A 245 -19.23 -13.37 9.37
N TRP A 246 -19.57 -12.17 9.85
CA TRP A 246 -18.70 -10.99 9.71
C TRP A 246 -17.49 -11.11 10.62
N MET A 247 -16.32 -11.08 10.03
CA MET A 247 -15.03 -11.25 10.70
C MET A 247 -14.02 -10.19 10.28
N ASN A 248 -13.02 -9.97 11.14
CA ASN A 248 -11.81 -9.28 10.75
C ASN A 248 -10.82 -10.31 10.19
N PHE A 249 -10.14 -9.98 9.09
CA PHE A 249 -9.15 -10.89 8.53
C PHE A 249 -7.95 -11.02 9.47
N PRO A 250 -7.59 -12.22 9.94
CA PRO A 250 -6.45 -12.43 10.83
C PRO A 250 -5.14 -12.22 10.07
N TRP A 251 -4.24 -11.43 10.65
CA TRP A 251 -2.89 -11.26 10.16
C TRP A 251 -1.93 -12.05 11.03
N ILE A 252 -1.23 -13.01 10.44
CA ILE A 252 -0.33 -13.94 11.09
C ILE A 252 1.00 -13.93 10.34
N ALA A 253 2.10 -13.75 11.07
CA ALA A 253 3.45 -13.91 10.58
C ALA A 253 4.33 -14.49 11.70
N CYS A 254 4.96 -15.63 11.46
CA CYS A 254 5.88 -16.25 12.41
C CYS A 254 7.32 -15.94 12.00
N GLU A 255 8.18 -15.61 12.99
CA GLU A 255 9.60 -15.32 12.74
C GLU A 255 10.41 -16.59 12.45
N SER A 256 10.01 -17.72 13.02
CA SER A 256 10.53 -19.05 12.67
C SER A 256 9.36 -19.99 12.42
N TRP A 257 9.58 -20.97 11.55
CA TRP A 257 8.55 -21.93 11.14
C TRP A 257 8.83 -23.36 11.59
N HIS A 258 9.98 -23.61 12.22
CA HIS A 258 10.32 -24.93 12.75
C HIS A 258 11.04 -24.89 14.10
N THR A 259 10.94 -25.97 14.83
CA THR A 259 11.69 -26.22 16.08
C THR A 259 11.80 -27.74 16.32
N GLY A 260 13.01 -28.27 16.45
CA GLY A 260 13.24 -29.69 16.60
C GLY A 260 12.69 -30.52 15.44
N ASN A 261 11.65 -31.32 15.68
CA ASN A 261 10.94 -32.08 14.65
C ASN A 261 9.54 -31.52 14.32
N VAL A 262 9.21 -30.33 14.80
CA VAL A 262 7.94 -29.67 14.57
C VAL A 262 8.11 -28.55 13.54
N VAL A 263 7.23 -28.50 12.53
CA VAL A 263 7.20 -27.45 11.50
C VAL A 263 5.76 -26.99 11.26
N ILE A 264 5.59 -25.71 10.96
CA ILE A 264 4.30 -25.12 10.59
C ILE A 264 4.33 -24.62 9.14
N LEU A 265 3.18 -24.67 8.45
CA LEU A 265 3.03 -24.18 7.08
C LEU A 265 1.61 -23.69 6.78
N GLY A 266 1.43 -22.95 5.70
CA GLY A 266 0.17 -22.34 5.33
C GLY A 266 -0.32 -21.36 6.40
N ASP A 267 -1.65 -21.28 6.62
CA ASP A 267 -2.25 -20.34 7.57
C ASP A 267 -1.82 -20.58 9.03
N ALA A 268 -1.20 -21.70 9.35
CA ALA A 268 -0.62 -21.90 10.66
C ALA A 268 0.67 -21.05 10.86
N ALA A 269 1.43 -20.82 9.80
CA ALA A 269 2.65 -20.03 9.81
C ALA A 269 2.42 -18.56 9.41
N HIS A 270 1.56 -18.34 8.40
CA HIS A 270 1.34 -17.01 7.81
C HIS A 270 -0.02 -16.94 7.10
N THR A 271 -0.63 -15.76 7.11
CA THR A 271 -1.85 -15.48 6.33
C THR A 271 -1.60 -14.37 5.33
N ALA A 272 -2.26 -14.42 4.18
CA ALA A 272 -2.30 -13.35 3.20
C ALA A 272 -3.76 -12.97 2.91
N HIS A 273 -4.08 -11.67 2.94
CA HIS A 273 -5.45 -11.21 2.73
C HIS A 273 -6.00 -11.67 1.38
N PHE A 274 -7.24 -12.15 1.37
CA PHE A 274 -7.87 -12.77 0.19
C PHE A 274 -7.99 -11.83 -1.02
N SER A 275 -7.87 -10.51 -0.85
CA SER A 275 -7.97 -9.51 -1.93
C SER A 275 -6.92 -9.64 -3.04
N ILE A 276 -5.91 -10.49 -2.87
CA ILE A 276 -4.91 -10.83 -3.91
C ILE A 276 -4.99 -12.29 -4.37
N GLY A 277 -5.93 -13.08 -3.82
CA GLY A 277 -6.18 -14.48 -4.23
C GLY A 277 -4.99 -15.44 -4.01
N SER A 278 -4.17 -15.26 -2.97
CA SER A 278 -2.91 -16.00 -2.84
C SER A 278 -2.84 -16.99 -1.68
N GLY A 279 -3.83 -17.07 -0.78
CA GLY A 279 -3.75 -17.91 0.43
C GLY A 279 -3.54 -19.39 0.12
N THR A 280 -4.41 -19.99 -0.69
CA THR A 280 -4.29 -21.41 -1.08
C THR A 280 -3.04 -21.67 -1.89
N LYS A 281 -2.66 -20.77 -2.80
CA LYS A 281 -1.40 -20.83 -3.54
C LYS A 281 -0.20 -20.96 -2.61
N LEU A 282 -0.08 -20.05 -1.63
CA LEU A 282 1.02 -20.06 -0.67
C LEU A 282 1.08 -21.39 0.11
N ALA A 283 -0.09 -21.87 0.54
CA ALA A 283 -0.20 -23.12 1.28
C ALA A 283 0.28 -24.35 0.47
N LEU A 284 -0.05 -24.43 -0.83
CA LEU A 284 0.41 -25.48 -1.73
C LEU A 284 1.91 -25.37 -2.05
N GLU A 285 2.41 -24.16 -2.27
CA GLU A 285 3.84 -23.90 -2.50
C GLU A 285 4.69 -24.25 -1.28
N ASP A 286 4.21 -24.00 -0.06
CA ASP A 286 4.88 -24.41 1.17
C ASP A 286 4.98 -25.94 1.24
N ALA A 287 3.89 -26.65 0.91
CA ALA A 287 3.89 -28.10 0.86
C ALA A 287 4.91 -28.66 -0.16
N ILE A 288 5.00 -28.02 -1.33
CA ILE A 288 5.98 -28.38 -2.37
C ILE A 288 7.40 -28.16 -1.87
N ALA A 289 7.69 -27.01 -1.29
CA ALA A 289 9.03 -26.67 -0.82
C ALA A 289 9.48 -27.60 0.31
N LEU A 290 8.61 -27.85 1.31
CA LEU A 290 8.92 -28.74 2.41
C LEU A 290 9.15 -30.20 1.94
N ALA A 291 8.28 -30.72 1.05
CA ALA A 291 8.44 -32.06 0.50
C ALA A 291 9.74 -32.18 -0.29
N ARG A 292 10.11 -31.19 -1.08
CA ARG A 292 11.35 -31.13 -1.85
C ARG A 292 12.58 -31.10 -0.93
N ALA A 293 12.56 -30.28 0.10
CA ALA A 293 13.63 -30.20 1.10
C ALA A 293 13.81 -31.53 1.84
N CYS A 294 12.71 -32.18 2.27
CA CYS A 294 12.76 -33.51 2.88
C CYS A 294 13.33 -34.58 1.94
N ALA A 295 12.99 -34.58 0.66
CA ALA A 295 13.54 -35.52 -0.33
C ALA A 295 15.03 -35.28 -0.59
N ARG A 296 15.48 -34.02 -0.56
CA ARG A 296 16.90 -33.66 -0.78
C ARG A 296 17.79 -34.04 0.38
N TRP A 297 17.39 -33.70 1.60
CA TRP A 297 18.21 -33.85 2.81
C TRP A 297 18.03 -35.18 3.55
N LYS A 298 17.01 -35.97 3.17
CA LYS A 298 16.73 -37.34 3.67
C LYS A 298 16.85 -37.48 5.20
N GLU A 299 18.06 -37.80 5.68
CA GLU A 299 18.34 -38.05 7.10
C GLU A 299 18.70 -36.81 7.91
N ASN A 300 18.98 -35.67 7.25
CA ASN A 300 19.28 -34.41 7.91
C ASN A 300 18.02 -33.51 7.97
N ARG A 301 17.18 -33.82 8.94
CA ARG A 301 15.93 -33.07 9.17
C ARG A 301 16.15 -31.55 9.37
N GLU A 302 17.14 -31.19 10.19
CA GLU A 302 17.43 -29.79 10.48
C GLU A 302 17.75 -28.99 9.19
N ALA A 303 18.59 -29.56 8.33
CA ALA A 303 18.91 -28.93 7.07
C ALA A 303 17.68 -28.83 6.14
N ALA A 304 16.78 -29.84 6.16
CA ALA A 304 15.55 -29.79 5.38
C ALA A 304 14.62 -28.66 5.85
N LEU A 305 14.41 -28.53 7.15
CA LEU A 305 13.53 -27.52 7.73
C LEU A 305 14.10 -26.10 7.57
N THR A 306 15.41 -25.95 7.73
CA THR A 306 16.11 -24.69 7.49
C THR A 306 16.04 -24.28 6.01
N GLU A 307 16.26 -25.19 5.05
CA GLU A 307 16.12 -24.89 3.62
C GLU A 307 14.69 -24.45 3.27
N PHE A 308 13.68 -25.15 3.80
CA PHE A 308 12.28 -24.77 3.63
C PHE A 308 12.00 -23.34 4.09
N GLU A 309 12.43 -22.99 5.29
CA GLU A 309 12.22 -21.66 5.90
C GLU A 309 12.93 -20.58 5.08
N ILE A 310 14.21 -20.75 4.76
CA ILE A 310 15.00 -19.79 3.97
C ILE A 310 14.40 -19.55 2.57
N GLU A 311 13.87 -20.61 1.94
CA GLU A 311 13.27 -20.48 0.63
C GLU A 311 11.92 -19.75 0.67
N ARG A 312 11.07 -20.08 1.66
CA ARG A 312 9.68 -19.63 1.64
C ARG A 312 9.44 -18.29 2.31
N GLN A 313 10.08 -18.00 3.43
CA GLN A 313 9.83 -16.76 4.17
C GLN A 313 9.91 -15.49 3.31
N PRO A 314 10.98 -15.25 2.51
CA PRO A 314 11.06 -14.01 1.73
C PRO A 314 9.98 -13.89 0.64
N VAL A 315 9.48 -15.01 0.14
CA VAL A 315 8.38 -15.03 -0.85
C VAL A 315 7.07 -14.66 -0.18
N VAL A 316 6.81 -15.27 0.97
CA VAL A 316 5.61 -15.03 1.78
C VAL A 316 5.56 -13.59 2.27
N GLU A 317 6.65 -13.05 2.85
CA GLU A 317 6.73 -11.68 3.33
C GLU A 317 6.38 -10.65 2.24
N ARG A 318 6.92 -10.84 1.02
CA ARG A 318 6.58 -9.97 -0.12
C ARG A 318 5.11 -10.05 -0.53
N LEU A 319 4.51 -11.23 -0.44
CA LEU A 319 3.08 -11.41 -0.73
C LEU A 319 2.20 -10.88 0.40
N GLN A 320 2.60 -11.06 1.66
CA GLN A 320 1.92 -10.46 2.81
C GLN A 320 1.90 -8.93 2.72
N GLU A 321 3.03 -8.31 2.38
CA GLU A 321 3.07 -6.85 2.19
C GLU A 321 2.15 -6.39 1.05
N ALA A 322 2.19 -7.05 -0.10
CA ALA A 322 1.28 -6.74 -1.21
C ALA A 322 -0.20 -6.94 -0.83
N SER A 323 -0.51 -7.96 -0.02
CA SER A 323 -1.86 -8.22 0.46
C SER A 323 -2.32 -7.18 1.48
N ARG A 324 -1.41 -6.69 2.34
CA ARG A 324 -1.67 -5.62 3.30
C ARG A 324 -2.02 -4.32 2.56
N VAL A 325 -1.19 -3.92 1.59
CA VAL A 325 -1.46 -2.74 0.76
C VAL A 325 -2.81 -2.85 0.05
N SER A 326 -3.14 -4.04 -0.48
CA SER A 326 -4.44 -4.28 -1.11
C SER A 326 -5.60 -4.24 -0.12
N ALA A 327 -5.44 -4.77 1.09
CA ALA A 327 -6.46 -4.73 2.13
C ALA A 327 -6.71 -3.28 2.62
N ASP A 328 -5.64 -2.52 2.88
CA ASP A 328 -5.71 -1.11 3.27
C ASP A 328 -6.41 -0.25 2.19
N TYR A 329 -6.18 -0.57 0.91
CA TYR A 329 -6.89 0.03 -0.20
C TYR A 329 -8.40 -0.18 -0.09
N PHE A 330 -8.85 -1.42 0.07
CA PHE A 330 -10.28 -1.73 0.18
C PHE A 330 -10.92 -1.17 1.46
N ALA A 331 -10.19 -1.09 2.56
CA ALA A 331 -10.66 -0.47 3.80
C ALA A 331 -10.88 1.05 3.69
N SER A 332 -10.15 1.69 2.79
CA SER A 332 -10.16 3.16 2.61
C SER A 332 -10.74 3.61 1.28
N LEU A 333 -11.51 2.75 0.64
CA LEU A 333 -12.01 2.92 -0.72
C LEU A 333 -12.89 4.16 -0.93
N GLN A 334 -13.60 4.60 0.12
CA GLN A 334 -14.51 5.74 0.05
C GLN A 334 -13.85 7.02 -0.48
N ARG A 335 -12.55 7.21 -0.27
CA ARG A 335 -11.80 8.37 -0.79
C ARG A 335 -11.79 8.46 -2.32
N TYR A 336 -12.04 7.35 -3.04
CA TYR A 336 -12.05 7.28 -4.49
C TYR A 336 -13.46 7.32 -5.11
N PHE A 337 -14.50 7.44 -4.29
CA PHE A 337 -15.88 7.43 -4.76
C PHE A 337 -16.30 8.73 -5.47
N THR A 338 -15.38 9.68 -5.63
CA THR A 338 -15.56 10.84 -6.53
C THR A 338 -15.02 10.61 -7.93
N PHE A 339 -14.31 9.49 -8.17
CA PHE A 339 -13.68 9.21 -9.44
C PHE A 339 -14.70 8.78 -10.49
N GLU A 340 -14.41 9.11 -11.76
CA GLU A 340 -15.10 8.55 -12.90
C GLU A 340 -14.86 7.02 -12.99
N PRO A 341 -15.83 6.25 -13.50
CA PRO A 341 -15.72 4.79 -13.53
C PRO A 341 -14.42 4.23 -14.14
N LEU A 342 -13.95 4.85 -15.23
CA LEU A 342 -12.72 4.43 -15.89
C LEU A 342 -11.47 4.66 -15.02
N GLN A 343 -11.38 5.84 -14.37
CA GLN A 343 -10.30 6.14 -13.45
C GLN A 343 -10.33 5.24 -12.21
N PHE A 344 -11.53 5.00 -11.67
CA PHE A 344 -11.72 4.11 -10.54
C PHE A 344 -11.24 2.68 -10.87
N ALA A 345 -11.60 2.15 -12.05
CA ALA A 345 -11.15 0.84 -12.51
C ALA A 345 -9.62 0.79 -12.68
N TYR A 346 -9.01 1.82 -13.26
CA TYR A 346 -7.55 1.92 -13.39
C TYR A 346 -6.87 1.96 -12.01
N GLN A 347 -7.39 2.75 -11.10
CA GLN A 347 -6.87 2.92 -9.75
C GLN A 347 -6.95 1.59 -8.95
N LEU A 348 -8.06 0.86 -9.08
CA LEU A 348 -8.24 -0.47 -8.51
C LEU A 348 -7.21 -1.47 -9.05
N MET A 349 -6.97 -1.49 -10.36
CA MET A 349 -6.02 -2.41 -10.99
C MET A 349 -4.57 -2.15 -10.57
N THR A 350 -4.22 -0.90 -10.35
CA THR A 350 -2.87 -0.46 -9.97
C THR A 350 -2.71 -0.23 -8.45
N ARG A 351 -3.63 -0.74 -7.61
CA ARG A 351 -3.64 -0.51 -6.16
C ARG A 351 -2.41 -1.03 -5.42
N THR A 352 -1.72 -1.97 -6.00
CA THR A 352 -0.45 -2.49 -5.46
C THR A 352 0.72 -2.12 -6.37
N PRO A 353 1.94 -1.93 -5.83
CA PRO A 353 3.12 -1.59 -6.64
C PRO A 353 3.54 -2.65 -7.66
N ARG A 354 2.89 -3.82 -7.65
CA ARG A 354 3.19 -4.95 -8.55
C ARG A 354 2.62 -4.77 -9.95
N ILE A 355 1.56 -3.98 -10.11
CA ILE A 355 0.93 -3.70 -11.40
C ILE A 355 1.13 -2.23 -11.73
N THR A 356 1.95 -1.96 -12.74
CA THR A 356 2.24 -0.64 -13.25
C THR A 356 1.44 -0.37 -14.53
N HIS A 357 1.50 0.84 -15.04
CA HIS A 357 0.88 1.25 -16.29
C HIS A 357 1.30 0.34 -17.46
N ASN A 358 2.61 0.10 -17.61
CA ASN A 358 3.13 -0.75 -18.67
C ASN A 358 2.74 -2.23 -18.49
N ASN A 359 2.73 -2.74 -17.25
CA ASN A 359 2.25 -4.10 -16.99
C ASN A 359 0.77 -4.26 -17.35
N LEU A 360 -0.03 -3.24 -17.06
CA LEU A 360 -1.45 -3.25 -17.42
C LEU A 360 -1.64 -3.12 -18.93
N ALA A 361 -0.86 -2.27 -19.61
CA ALA A 361 -0.87 -2.13 -21.06
C ALA A 361 -0.47 -3.43 -21.79
N ALA A 362 0.47 -4.19 -21.22
CA ALA A 362 0.86 -5.50 -21.77
C ALA A 362 -0.27 -6.54 -21.67
N ARG A 363 -1.19 -6.39 -20.70
CA ARG A 363 -2.36 -7.27 -20.51
C ARG A 363 -3.57 -6.81 -21.30
N ASP A 364 -3.87 -5.51 -21.26
CA ASP A 364 -5.00 -4.88 -21.94
C ASP A 364 -4.62 -3.48 -22.44
N ALA A 365 -4.04 -3.45 -23.66
CA ALA A 365 -3.63 -2.21 -24.30
C ALA A 365 -4.83 -1.30 -24.67
N GLU A 366 -6.02 -1.87 -24.91
CA GLU A 366 -7.23 -1.11 -25.23
C GLU A 366 -7.75 -0.36 -24.01
N PHE A 367 -7.80 -1.03 -22.86
CA PHE A 367 -8.18 -0.41 -21.58
C PHE A 367 -7.23 0.73 -21.21
N VAL A 368 -5.91 0.51 -21.31
CA VAL A 368 -4.92 1.54 -20.97
C VAL A 368 -5.01 2.74 -21.92
N ARG A 369 -5.16 2.52 -23.23
CA ARG A 369 -5.38 3.62 -24.20
C ARG A 369 -6.65 4.42 -23.91
N SER A 370 -7.70 3.76 -23.46
CA SER A 370 -8.93 4.44 -23.04
C SER A 370 -8.67 5.35 -21.82
N CYS A 371 -7.87 4.87 -20.85
CA CYS A 371 -7.47 5.66 -19.70
C CYS A 371 -6.57 6.84 -20.08
N GLU A 372 -5.61 6.65 -20.99
CA GLU A 372 -4.73 7.71 -21.51
C GLU A 372 -5.55 8.79 -22.23
N THR A 373 -6.49 8.38 -23.10
CA THR A 373 -7.36 9.30 -23.82
C THR A 373 -8.26 10.09 -22.89
N TRP A 374 -8.86 9.41 -21.91
CA TRP A 374 -9.66 10.05 -20.89
C TRP A 374 -8.83 11.06 -20.10
N PHE A 375 -7.66 10.65 -19.60
CA PHE A 375 -6.78 11.50 -18.82
C PHE A 375 -6.31 12.74 -19.59
N TRP A 376 -5.95 12.56 -20.87
CA TRP A 376 -5.58 13.64 -21.77
C TRP A 376 -6.70 14.67 -21.95
N SER A 377 -7.94 14.18 -22.12
CA SER A 377 -9.11 15.06 -22.25
C SER A 377 -9.36 15.88 -20.96
N GLN A 378 -9.18 15.25 -19.78
CA GLN A 378 -9.30 15.93 -18.48
C GLN A 378 -8.21 16.98 -18.29
N ALA A 379 -7.02 16.78 -18.86
CA ALA A 379 -5.93 17.75 -18.84
C ALA A 379 -6.10 18.90 -19.85
N GLY A 380 -7.23 19.00 -20.56
CA GLY A 380 -7.52 20.04 -21.56
C GLY A 380 -6.90 19.73 -22.94
N GLY A 381 -6.45 18.51 -23.18
CA GLY A 381 -5.95 18.08 -24.48
C GLY A 381 -7.07 17.98 -25.52
N ALA A 382 -6.79 18.35 -26.77
CA ALA A 382 -7.73 18.15 -27.87
C ALA A 382 -8.02 16.66 -28.07
N ALA A 383 -9.26 16.33 -28.41
CA ALA A 383 -9.62 14.95 -28.74
C ALA A 383 -8.70 14.43 -29.86
N PRO A 384 -8.15 13.21 -29.75
CA PRO A 384 -7.37 12.62 -30.82
C PRO A 384 -8.23 12.52 -32.10
N ASP A 385 -7.79 13.13 -33.15
CA ASP A 385 -8.53 13.18 -34.45
C ASP A 385 -8.42 11.87 -35.27
N GLY A 386 -8.11 10.77 -34.59
CA GLY A 386 -7.89 9.44 -35.21
C GLY A 386 -6.48 9.24 -35.76
N ARG A 387 -5.62 10.26 -35.72
CA ARG A 387 -4.21 10.21 -36.17
C ARG A 387 -3.24 10.43 -35.02
N LEU A 388 -3.67 11.08 -33.93
CA LEU A 388 -2.88 11.33 -32.74
C LEU A 388 -3.33 10.37 -31.62
N VAL A 389 -2.41 9.62 -31.11
CA VAL A 389 -2.58 8.82 -29.89
C VAL A 389 -2.38 9.78 -28.70
N ALA A 390 -3.25 9.73 -27.70
CA ALA A 390 -3.05 10.48 -26.46
C ALA A 390 -1.69 10.11 -25.84
N PRO A 391 -0.93 11.09 -25.36
CA PRO A 391 0.33 10.77 -24.69
C PRO A 391 0.06 10.05 -23.35
N PRO A 392 1.03 9.27 -22.85
CA PRO A 392 0.94 8.70 -21.51
C PRO A 392 0.75 9.81 -20.45
N PRO A 393 0.06 9.50 -19.33
CA PRO A 393 -0.34 10.49 -18.31
C PRO A 393 0.79 11.40 -17.77
N ALA A 394 2.02 10.87 -17.67
CA ALA A 394 3.18 11.65 -17.25
C ALA A 394 3.45 12.87 -18.16
N PHE A 395 3.07 12.80 -19.43
CA PHE A 395 3.30 13.85 -20.42
C PHE A 395 2.06 14.74 -20.69
N ALA A 396 0.99 14.52 -19.98
CA ALA A 396 -0.17 15.42 -20.04
C ALA A 396 0.12 16.73 -19.27
N PRO A 397 -0.34 17.89 -19.79
CA PRO A 397 -0.12 19.17 -19.13
C PRO A 397 -0.86 19.26 -17.80
N LEU A 398 -0.43 20.20 -16.96
CA LEU A 398 -1.14 20.58 -15.73
C LEU A 398 -1.18 22.08 -15.60
N ARG A 399 -2.37 22.62 -15.42
CA ARG A 399 -2.57 24.03 -15.10
C ARG A 399 -2.70 24.21 -13.61
N LEU A 400 -1.82 25.03 -13.03
CA LEU A 400 -1.90 25.54 -11.67
C LEU A 400 -2.15 27.05 -11.75
N ARG A 401 -3.34 27.52 -11.40
CA ARG A 401 -3.77 28.90 -11.64
C ARG A 401 -3.48 29.33 -13.09
N GLU A 402 -2.64 30.36 -13.30
CA GLU A 402 -2.26 30.83 -14.64
C GLU A 402 -0.89 30.30 -15.12
N VAL A 403 -0.36 29.27 -14.47
CA VAL A 403 0.88 28.62 -14.89
C VAL A 403 0.57 27.24 -15.47
N ASP A 404 0.98 27.03 -16.73
CA ASP A 404 0.85 25.77 -17.43
C ASP A 404 2.18 25.00 -17.36
N LEU A 405 2.15 23.82 -16.72
CA LEU A 405 3.25 22.87 -16.74
C LEU A 405 3.10 21.98 -17.96
N ALA A 406 4.17 21.82 -18.73
CA ALA A 406 4.15 21.03 -19.97
C ALA A 406 3.87 19.54 -19.74
N ASN A 407 4.20 19.03 -18.55
CA ASN A 407 4.00 17.64 -18.17
C ASN A 407 3.99 17.49 -16.63
N ARG A 408 3.82 16.24 -16.14
CA ARG A 408 3.69 15.87 -14.72
C ARG A 408 5.01 15.46 -14.06
N LEU A 409 6.14 15.60 -14.76
CA LEU A 409 7.45 15.23 -14.24
C LEU A 409 8.09 16.42 -13.54
N ALA A 410 8.63 16.20 -12.34
CA ALA A 410 9.41 17.17 -11.60
C ALA A 410 10.81 16.65 -11.29
N LEU A 411 11.77 17.56 -11.21
CA LEU A 411 13.14 17.31 -10.71
C LEU A 411 13.35 18.14 -9.45
N ALA A 412 13.78 17.50 -8.36
CA ALA A 412 13.99 18.18 -7.07
C ALA A 412 14.83 17.35 -6.10
N PRO A 413 15.54 18.01 -5.19
CA PRO A 413 16.22 19.29 -5.38
C PRO A 413 17.50 19.08 -6.16
N VAL A 414 17.84 20.00 -7.05
CA VAL A 414 19.04 19.88 -7.92
C VAL A 414 19.93 21.10 -7.70
N GLU A 415 21.18 20.91 -7.27
CA GLU A 415 22.12 22.00 -7.01
C GLU A 415 22.35 22.85 -8.26
N ASP A 416 22.54 22.23 -9.42
CA ASP A 416 22.65 22.89 -10.73
C ASP A 416 21.31 22.79 -11.48
N TRP A 417 20.26 23.39 -10.92
CA TRP A 417 18.91 23.33 -11.50
C TRP A 417 18.85 23.98 -12.89
N GLY A 418 19.72 24.95 -13.19
CA GLY A 418 19.80 25.59 -14.50
C GLY A 418 20.16 24.60 -15.63
N ALA A 419 21.04 23.63 -15.37
CA ALA A 419 21.38 22.58 -16.32
C ALA A 419 20.21 21.64 -16.62
N HIS A 420 19.22 21.57 -15.74
CA HIS A 420 18.10 20.65 -15.86
C HIS A 420 16.84 21.24 -16.51
N LEU A 421 16.82 22.52 -16.83
CA LEU A 421 15.68 23.19 -17.49
C LEU A 421 15.29 22.57 -18.83
N ARG A 422 16.24 21.94 -19.51
CA ARG A 422 16.04 21.27 -20.82
C ARG A 422 15.98 19.75 -20.72
N ALA A 423 15.92 19.20 -19.51
CA ALA A 423 15.91 17.75 -19.31
C ALA A 423 14.54 17.08 -19.61
N GLY A 424 13.54 17.85 -20.08
CA GLY A 424 12.24 17.35 -20.46
C GLY A 424 11.21 17.26 -19.32
N ALA A 425 11.56 17.61 -18.08
CA ALA A 425 10.60 17.76 -17.00
C ALA A 425 9.76 19.03 -17.18
N GLY A 426 8.51 19.01 -16.73
CA GLY A 426 7.64 20.19 -16.71
C GLY A 426 7.95 21.15 -15.58
N LEU A 427 8.54 20.64 -14.49
CA LEU A 427 8.85 21.38 -13.28
C LEU A 427 10.26 21.07 -12.77
N VAL A 428 10.98 22.12 -12.36
CA VAL A 428 12.24 22.01 -11.60
C VAL A 428 12.04 22.74 -10.27
N ILE A 429 12.35 22.06 -9.15
CA ILE A 429 12.26 22.64 -7.81
C ILE A 429 13.66 22.92 -7.31
N THR A 430 13.93 24.16 -6.88
CA THR A 430 15.25 24.54 -6.36
C THR A 430 15.56 23.81 -5.04
N PRO A 431 16.85 23.69 -4.65
CA PRO A 431 17.19 23.49 -3.25
C PRO A 431 16.55 24.57 -2.37
N LEU A 432 16.56 24.38 -1.05
CA LEU A 432 16.10 25.42 -0.14
C LEU A 432 16.87 26.71 -0.40
N VAL A 433 16.13 27.78 -0.69
CA VAL A 433 16.61 29.15 -0.79
C VAL A 433 16.32 29.81 0.55
N ALA A 434 17.35 30.31 1.22
CA ALA A 434 17.20 30.85 2.56
C ALA A 434 16.52 32.23 2.55
N VAL A 435 15.58 32.43 3.46
CA VAL A 435 14.86 33.71 3.65
C VAL A 435 15.70 34.76 4.40
N SER A 436 16.79 34.34 5.07
CA SER A 436 17.73 35.20 5.79
C SER A 436 19.12 34.53 5.86
N ALA A 437 20.16 35.26 6.23
CA ALA A 437 21.50 34.71 6.36
C ALA A 437 21.55 33.57 7.39
N GLU A 438 20.85 33.71 8.51
CA GLU A 438 20.76 32.69 9.57
C GLU A 438 19.84 31.52 9.16
N GLY A 439 19.02 31.73 8.12
CA GLY A 439 18.16 30.70 7.53
C GLY A 439 18.87 29.69 6.64
N ARG A 440 20.15 29.87 6.33
CA ARG A 440 20.94 28.96 5.48
C ARG A 440 21.15 27.60 6.14
N ILE A 441 21.18 26.54 5.35
CA ILE A 441 21.59 25.19 5.80
C ILE A 441 23.10 25.20 6.04
N ASP A 442 23.83 25.66 5.05
CA ASP A 442 25.30 25.75 5.03
C ASP A 442 25.74 27.05 4.30
N PRO A 443 27.05 27.37 4.28
CA PRO A 443 27.54 28.60 3.65
C PRO A 443 27.29 28.70 2.12
N THR A 444 26.94 27.58 1.46
CA THR A 444 26.66 27.54 0.01
C THR A 444 25.17 27.71 -0.31
N THR A 445 24.30 27.70 0.70
CA THR A 445 22.86 27.89 0.53
C THR A 445 22.58 29.33 0.06
N ALA A 446 21.93 29.49 -1.10
CA ALA A 446 21.60 30.79 -1.67
C ALA A 446 20.54 31.55 -0.85
N LEU A 447 20.61 32.86 -0.82
CA LEU A 447 19.53 33.76 -0.40
C LEU A 447 18.62 34.08 -1.59
N ALA A 448 17.40 34.50 -1.32
CA ALA A 448 16.45 34.90 -2.36
C ALA A 448 17.01 36.01 -3.27
N ALA A 449 17.70 37.01 -2.69
CA ALA A 449 18.34 38.08 -3.41
C ALA A 449 19.57 37.65 -4.27
N GLU A 450 20.12 36.46 -4.03
CA GLU A 450 21.28 35.91 -4.75
C GLU A 450 20.86 35.05 -5.96
N LEU A 451 19.56 34.82 -6.16
CA LEU A 451 19.05 34.06 -7.30
C LEU A 451 19.25 34.81 -8.62
N PRO A 452 19.49 34.10 -9.73
CA PRO A 452 19.45 34.71 -11.06
C PRO A 452 18.04 35.12 -11.45
N GLN A 453 17.90 35.92 -12.49
CA GLN A 453 16.61 36.19 -13.14
C GLN A 453 15.96 34.87 -13.57
N ALA A 454 14.62 34.83 -13.50
CA ALA A 454 13.87 33.66 -13.92
C ALA A 454 14.21 33.29 -15.38
N PRO A 455 14.48 32.00 -15.68
CA PRO A 455 14.85 31.58 -17.02
C PRO A 455 13.68 31.74 -17.98
N SER A 456 14.00 32.11 -19.22
CA SER A 456 13.02 32.14 -20.31
C SER A 456 13.06 30.81 -21.07
N GLY A 457 11.95 30.03 -21.03
CA GLY A 457 11.76 28.77 -21.73
C GLY A 457 12.39 27.54 -21.00
N GLY A 458 11.90 26.36 -21.38
CA GLY A 458 12.22 25.09 -20.70
C GLY A 458 11.20 24.76 -19.62
N ALA A 459 11.62 24.01 -18.60
CA ALA A 459 10.80 23.68 -17.45
C ALA A 459 10.45 24.93 -16.62
N GLU A 460 9.26 24.99 -16.04
CA GLU A 460 8.93 25.99 -15.02
C GLU A 460 9.78 25.75 -13.77
N VAL A 461 10.19 26.83 -13.10
CA VAL A 461 11.01 26.77 -11.89
C VAL A 461 10.17 27.16 -10.68
N MET A 462 10.06 26.25 -9.73
CA MET A 462 9.48 26.50 -8.41
C MET A 462 10.60 26.81 -7.42
N VAL A 463 10.64 28.06 -6.95
CA VAL A 463 11.63 28.48 -5.94
C VAL A 463 11.13 28.03 -4.56
N SER A 464 11.88 27.16 -3.89
CA SER A 464 11.58 26.66 -2.55
C SER A 464 12.26 27.53 -1.50
N ILE A 465 11.54 28.49 -0.90
CA ILE A 465 12.05 29.35 0.16
C ILE A 465 11.81 28.77 1.54
N GLY A 466 12.78 28.95 2.45
CA GLY A 466 12.65 28.44 3.81
C GLY A 466 13.76 28.95 4.75
N HIS A 467 13.69 28.49 5.99
CA HIS A 467 14.66 28.77 7.02
C HIS A 467 15.09 27.45 7.67
N ALA A 468 16.38 27.09 7.57
CA ALA A 468 16.89 25.80 8.04
C ALA A 468 16.69 25.57 9.55
N GLY A 469 16.56 26.65 10.33
CA GLY A 469 16.28 26.53 11.77
C GLY A 469 17.39 25.75 12.48
N ARG A 470 17.00 24.76 13.28
CA ARG A 470 17.91 23.89 14.04
C ARG A 470 18.79 22.97 13.15
N ARG A 471 18.55 22.93 11.86
CA ARG A 471 19.37 22.23 10.85
C ARG A 471 20.24 23.18 10.04
N GLY A 472 20.42 24.42 10.49
CA GLY A 472 21.34 25.40 9.92
C GLY A 472 22.77 25.25 10.46
N ALA A 473 23.68 26.11 9.97
CA ALA A 473 25.10 26.14 10.32
C ALA A 473 25.81 24.77 10.16
N MET A 474 25.45 24.04 9.12
CA MET A 474 26.05 22.75 8.78
C MET A 474 27.19 22.90 7.79
N ARG A 475 28.04 21.88 7.71
CA ARG A 475 29.01 21.74 6.62
C ARG A 475 28.28 21.40 5.32
N PRO A 476 28.79 21.84 4.15
CA PRO A 476 28.27 21.39 2.88
C PRO A 476 28.17 19.86 2.81
N ARG A 477 27.08 19.33 2.26
CA ARG A 477 26.78 17.88 2.27
C ARG A 477 27.91 16.98 1.80
N ARG A 478 28.74 17.46 0.84
CA ARG A 478 29.93 16.75 0.37
C ARG A 478 30.99 16.53 1.45
N GLN A 479 30.95 17.29 2.55
CA GLN A 479 31.88 17.18 3.69
C GLN A 479 31.27 16.35 4.85
N GLY A 480 30.06 15.82 4.67
CA GLY A 480 29.32 15.00 5.61
C GLY A 480 27.87 15.46 5.75
N VAL A 481 27.01 14.56 6.22
CA VAL A 481 25.58 14.83 6.39
C VAL A 481 25.31 15.23 7.85
N ASP A 482 24.58 16.33 8.04
CA ASP A 482 24.18 16.87 9.36
C ASP A 482 25.39 17.06 10.33
N LEU A 483 26.56 17.41 9.79
CA LEU A 483 27.74 17.77 10.57
C LEU A 483 27.82 19.31 10.74
N PRO A 484 27.85 19.83 11.96
CA PRO A 484 27.89 21.27 12.19
C PRO A 484 29.23 21.89 11.78
N LEU A 485 29.21 23.16 11.40
CA LEU A 485 30.41 24.00 11.20
C LEU A 485 31.25 24.09 12.48
N ALA A 486 32.49 24.49 12.37
CA ALA A 486 33.35 24.83 13.52
C ALA A 486 32.77 26.02 14.30
N VAL A 487 33.02 26.07 15.61
CA VAL A 487 32.41 27.08 16.51
C VAL A 487 32.53 28.52 16.00
N PRO A 488 33.69 29.00 15.49
CA PRO A 488 33.82 30.38 15.05
C PRO A 488 33.01 30.72 13.77
N ASP A 489 32.63 29.69 13.00
CA ASP A 489 31.91 29.86 11.74
C ASP A 489 30.40 29.65 11.86
N ARG A 490 29.90 29.33 13.06
CA ARG A 490 28.47 29.06 13.32
C ARG A 490 27.73 30.36 13.53
N TRP A 491 26.57 30.45 12.87
CA TRP A 491 25.56 31.46 13.19
C TRP A 491 24.54 30.92 14.20
N PRO A 492 23.80 31.80 14.92
CA PRO A 492 22.75 31.40 15.85
C PRO A 492 21.68 30.56 15.16
N LEU A 493 21.22 29.50 15.83
CA LEU A 493 20.12 28.66 15.35
C LEU A 493 18.85 28.93 16.14
N ILE A 494 17.71 28.89 15.46
CA ILE A 494 16.38 29.03 16.08
C ILE A 494 15.49 27.83 15.76
N SER A 495 14.56 27.52 16.65
CA SER A 495 13.58 26.43 16.50
C SER A 495 12.35 26.75 17.34
N ALA A 496 11.24 26.03 17.16
CA ALA A 496 10.08 26.15 18.02
C ALA A 496 10.45 25.97 19.51
N SER A 497 11.35 25.06 19.81
CA SER A 497 11.88 24.81 21.16
C SER A 497 13.40 24.62 21.11
N PRO A 498 14.11 24.83 22.22
CA PRO A 498 15.57 24.67 22.30
C PRO A 498 15.99 23.19 22.31
N LEU A 499 15.59 22.46 21.27
CA LEU A 499 15.90 21.05 21.05
C LEU A 499 16.81 20.89 19.83
N PRO A 500 18.02 20.31 19.97
CA PRO A 500 18.89 20.07 18.85
C PRO A 500 18.27 19.08 17.86
N TYR A 501 18.70 19.12 16.60
CA TYR A 501 18.25 18.15 15.60
C TYR A 501 18.78 16.74 15.89
N ALA A 502 20.04 16.63 16.24
CA ALA A 502 20.71 15.40 16.62
C ALA A 502 21.59 15.64 17.87
N PRO A 503 22.02 14.60 18.60
CA PRO A 503 22.83 14.74 19.82
C PRO A 503 24.12 15.53 19.64
N TRP A 504 24.67 15.55 18.44
CA TRP A 504 25.93 16.26 18.10
C TRP A 504 25.72 17.63 17.46
N THR A 505 24.48 18.06 17.22
CA THR A 505 24.18 19.37 16.65
C THR A 505 24.01 20.41 17.76
N PRO A 506 24.26 21.71 17.45
CA PRO A 506 24.09 22.78 18.42
C PRO A 506 22.62 22.89 18.89
N VAL A 507 22.44 23.28 20.14
CA VAL A 507 21.12 23.60 20.70
C VAL A 507 20.66 24.93 20.15
N PRO A 508 19.48 25.02 19.49
CA PRO A 508 18.94 26.27 19.00
C PRO A 508 18.31 27.09 20.12
N GLU A 509 18.14 28.40 19.88
CA GLU A 509 17.27 29.23 20.72
C GLU A 509 15.81 29.05 20.36
N ALA A 510 14.90 29.32 21.31
CA ALA A 510 13.47 29.35 21.02
C ALA A 510 13.15 30.53 20.12
N ALA A 511 12.55 30.26 18.97
CA ALA A 511 12.17 31.29 18.02
C ALA A 511 11.07 32.22 18.59
N ASP A 512 11.19 33.51 18.35
CA ASP A 512 10.14 34.51 18.59
C ASP A 512 9.10 34.42 17.45
N PRO A 513 7.86 34.00 17.71
CA PRO A 513 6.85 33.86 16.68
C PRO A 513 6.53 35.16 15.94
N ALA A 514 6.70 36.31 16.60
CA ALA A 514 6.46 37.62 16.00
C ALA A 514 7.45 37.96 14.86
N ARG A 515 8.60 37.32 14.83
CA ARG A 515 9.66 37.53 13.84
C ARG A 515 9.66 36.53 12.69
N LEU A 516 8.73 35.59 12.67
CA LEU A 516 8.71 34.51 11.65
C LEU A 516 8.29 35.06 10.26
N VAL A 517 7.38 35.99 10.19
CA VAL A 517 6.66 36.37 8.98
C VAL A 517 7.51 37.18 8.02
N GLU A 518 8.11 38.29 8.50
CA GLU A 518 8.76 39.28 7.66
C GLU A 518 9.85 38.72 6.72
N PRO A 519 10.77 37.85 7.17
CA PRO A 519 11.79 37.27 6.27
C PRO A 519 11.22 36.49 5.10
N PHE A 520 10.10 35.79 5.30
CA PHE A 520 9.43 35.02 4.24
C PHE A 520 8.71 35.94 3.24
N VAL A 521 8.07 37.02 3.71
CA VAL A 521 7.42 37.97 2.85
C VAL A 521 8.44 38.73 1.98
N GLU A 522 9.55 39.14 2.57
CA GLU A 522 10.65 39.81 1.83
C GLU A 522 11.28 38.87 0.79
N ALA A 523 11.56 37.63 1.14
CA ALA A 523 12.09 36.64 0.20
C ALA A 523 11.09 36.38 -0.96
N ALA A 524 9.78 36.28 -0.65
CA ALA A 524 8.74 36.10 -1.68
C ALA A 524 8.70 37.29 -2.64
N ARG A 525 8.84 38.53 -2.13
CA ARG A 525 8.92 39.74 -2.96
C ARG A 525 10.12 39.72 -3.89
N GLN A 526 11.31 39.38 -3.38
CA GLN A 526 12.54 39.23 -4.15
C GLN A 526 12.40 38.20 -5.27
N VAL A 527 11.86 37.03 -4.96
CA VAL A 527 11.60 35.97 -5.95
C VAL A 527 10.65 36.46 -7.06
N ARG A 528 9.60 37.21 -6.70
CA ARG A 528 8.66 37.79 -7.67
C ARG A 528 9.35 38.83 -8.56
N GLU A 529 10.17 39.73 -7.99
CA GLU A 529 10.90 40.76 -8.73
C GLU A 529 11.91 40.15 -9.74
N LEU A 530 12.43 38.98 -9.45
CA LEU A 530 13.28 38.22 -10.35
C LEU A 530 12.50 37.50 -11.48
N GLY A 531 11.16 37.61 -11.50
CA GLY A 531 10.28 37.11 -12.56
C GLY A 531 9.88 35.63 -12.41
N TYR A 532 10.11 35.00 -11.27
CA TYR A 532 9.65 33.63 -11.05
C TYR A 532 8.12 33.60 -10.87
N ARG A 533 7.52 32.53 -11.38
CA ARG A 533 6.05 32.35 -11.41
C ARG A 533 5.53 31.29 -10.45
N LEU A 534 6.41 30.49 -9.85
CA LEU A 534 6.07 29.44 -8.89
C LEU A 534 6.91 29.60 -7.64
N LEU A 535 6.26 29.69 -6.50
CA LEU A 535 6.87 29.80 -5.18
C LEU A 535 6.42 28.64 -4.30
N GLU A 536 7.34 28.08 -3.51
CA GLU A 536 7.06 27.09 -2.49
C GLU A 536 7.60 27.52 -1.14
N LEU A 537 6.83 27.32 -0.06
CA LEU A 537 7.28 27.45 1.32
C LEU A 537 7.71 26.09 1.86
N ASP A 538 8.97 25.93 2.25
CA ASP A 538 9.48 24.65 2.80
C ASP A 538 9.24 24.55 4.32
N PHE A 539 8.16 23.89 4.70
CA PHE A 539 7.77 23.56 6.07
C PHE A 539 8.05 22.09 6.41
N SER A 540 9.11 21.53 5.85
CA SER A 540 9.44 20.11 5.94
C SER A 540 10.78 19.85 6.62
N ARG A 541 11.19 18.60 6.71
CA ARG A 541 12.54 18.10 7.05
C ARG A 541 13.10 18.59 8.37
N GLY A 542 12.27 18.98 9.33
CA GLY A 542 12.72 19.49 10.63
C GLY A 542 13.31 20.91 10.58
N TYR A 543 13.12 21.65 9.49
CA TYR A 543 13.42 23.07 9.36
C TYR A 543 12.57 23.92 10.29
N LEU A 544 12.76 25.24 10.31
CA LEU A 544 12.15 26.13 11.31
C LEU A 544 10.64 25.92 11.45
N LEU A 545 9.88 26.02 10.37
CA LEU A 545 8.42 25.92 10.44
C LEU A 545 7.94 24.47 10.61
N ALA A 546 8.68 23.47 10.12
CA ALA A 546 8.46 22.06 10.48
C ALA A 546 8.63 21.80 11.98
N SER A 547 9.56 22.52 12.64
CA SER A 547 9.76 22.39 14.07
C SER A 547 8.57 22.87 14.90
N PHE A 548 7.76 23.81 14.39
CA PHE A 548 6.50 24.20 14.99
C PHE A 548 5.43 23.12 14.84
N LEU A 549 5.33 22.48 13.67
CA LEU A 549 4.29 21.49 13.34
C LEU A 549 4.43 20.21 14.16
N SER A 550 5.65 19.69 14.28
CA SER A 550 5.89 18.38 14.90
C SER A 550 5.86 18.44 16.42
N PRO A 551 5.09 17.57 17.10
CA PRO A 551 5.10 17.47 18.55
C PRO A 551 6.44 16.97 19.12
N LEU A 552 7.30 16.36 18.30
CA LEU A 552 8.63 15.93 18.69
C LEU A 552 9.62 17.07 18.81
N ALA A 553 9.42 18.14 18.03
CA ALA A 553 10.28 19.31 18.01
C ALA A 553 9.69 20.52 18.74
N ASN A 554 8.37 20.58 18.92
CA ASN A 554 7.66 21.66 19.59
C ASN A 554 7.25 21.24 21.01
N ARG A 555 7.96 21.76 22.03
CA ARG A 555 7.67 21.57 23.47
C ARG A 555 7.20 22.86 24.13
N ARG A 556 6.72 23.84 23.35
CA ARG A 556 6.19 25.11 23.87
C ARG A 556 4.93 24.88 24.69
N THR A 557 4.76 25.73 25.70
CA THR A 557 3.58 25.74 26.58
C THR A 557 2.70 27.00 26.38
N ASP A 558 3.08 27.86 25.44
CA ASP A 558 2.32 29.03 25.04
C ASP A 558 1.32 28.72 23.88
N GLU A 559 0.72 29.74 23.32
CA GLU A 559 -0.26 29.63 22.23
C GLU A 559 0.30 29.08 20.90
N TYR A 560 1.60 28.78 20.80
CA TYR A 560 2.26 28.17 19.64
C TYR A 560 2.68 26.72 19.89
N GLY A 561 2.29 26.12 21.03
CA GLY A 561 2.62 24.75 21.41
C GLY A 561 1.46 23.93 21.91
N GLY A 562 1.69 22.64 22.19
CA GLY A 562 0.68 21.70 22.65
C GLY A 562 -0.26 21.20 21.55
N SER A 563 -1.46 21.73 21.44
CA SER A 563 -2.46 21.29 20.46
C SER A 563 -1.99 21.51 19.02
N LEU A 564 -2.53 20.73 18.07
CA LEU A 564 -2.24 20.91 16.64
C LEU A 564 -2.61 22.32 16.16
N GLU A 565 -3.73 22.86 16.64
CA GLU A 565 -4.18 24.22 16.33
C GLU A 565 -3.11 25.25 16.71
N ASN A 566 -2.57 25.17 17.92
CA ASN A 566 -1.52 26.05 18.38
C ASN A 566 -0.22 25.90 17.59
N ARG A 567 0.18 24.66 17.33
CA ARG A 567 1.38 24.36 16.52
C ARG A 567 1.28 24.87 15.08
N LEU A 568 0.08 25.00 14.53
CA LEU A 568 -0.19 25.56 13.20
C LEU A 568 -0.15 27.10 13.15
N ARG A 569 -0.29 27.83 14.27
CA ARG A 569 -0.38 29.31 14.27
C ARG A 569 0.78 29.99 13.54
N GLY A 570 2.02 29.63 13.86
CA GLY A 570 3.19 30.21 13.21
C GLY A 570 3.27 29.89 11.71
N PRO A 571 3.23 28.62 11.31
CA PRO A 571 3.21 28.23 9.89
C PRO A 571 2.06 28.87 9.08
N LEU A 572 0.84 28.94 9.63
CA LEU A 572 -0.30 29.58 8.96
C LEU A 572 -0.16 31.09 8.85
N ALA A 573 0.40 31.77 9.86
CA ALA A 573 0.68 33.19 9.80
C ALA A 573 1.65 33.53 8.67
N VAL A 574 2.72 32.73 8.50
CA VAL A 574 3.68 32.87 7.40
C VAL A 574 3.00 32.62 6.06
N LEU A 575 2.26 31.52 5.92
CA LEU A 575 1.57 31.18 4.67
C LEU A 575 0.57 32.27 4.25
N ALA A 576 -0.25 32.74 5.17
CA ALA A 576 -1.25 33.79 4.90
C ALA A 576 -0.59 35.13 4.47
N ALA A 577 0.48 35.53 5.15
CA ALA A 577 1.20 36.76 4.81
C ALA A 577 1.91 36.68 3.44
N VAL A 578 2.56 35.54 3.15
CA VAL A 578 3.17 35.30 1.84
C VAL A 578 2.09 35.23 0.76
N ARG A 579 0.93 34.57 1.00
CA ARG A 579 -0.18 34.55 0.04
C ARG A 579 -0.73 35.94 -0.28
N ALA A 580 -0.74 36.81 0.70
CA ALA A 580 -1.19 38.20 0.50
C ALA A 580 -0.20 39.03 -0.36
N GLU A 581 1.10 38.74 -0.29
CA GLU A 581 2.14 39.41 -1.09
C GLU A 581 2.30 38.76 -2.49
N TRP A 582 2.16 37.44 -2.58
CA TRP A 582 2.32 36.71 -3.84
C TRP A 582 1.10 36.92 -4.74
N PRO A 583 1.27 37.19 -6.06
CA PRO A 583 0.15 37.46 -6.96
C PRO A 583 -0.91 36.37 -6.94
N ALA A 584 -2.19 36.81 -6.91
CA ALA A 584 -3.31 35.89 -6.80
C ALA A 584 -3.41 34.89 -7.99
N GLU A 585 -2.96 35.33 -9.17
CA GLU A 585 -2.92 34.52 -10.39
C GLU A 585 -1.78 33.49 -10.43
N LEU A 586 -0.76 33.63 -9.57
CA LEU A 586 0.39 32.74 -9.51
C LEU A 586 0.24 31.69 -8.40
N PRO A 587 0.62 30.42 -8.66
CA PRO A 587 0.50 29.37 -7.68
C PRO A 587 1.50 29.50 -6.55
N LEU A 588 1.05 29.15 -5.34
CA LEU A 588 1.85 29.05 -4.12
C LEU A 588 1.82 27.62 -3.60
N GLY A 589 2.97 26.97 -3.52
CA GLY A 589 3.14 25.62 -2.97
C GLY A 589 3.55 25.65 -1.50
N VAL A 590 3.32 24.53 -0.82
CA VAL A 590 3.89 24.24 0.50
C VAL A 590 4.46 22.83 0.51
N ALA A 591 5.72 22.70 0.91
CA ALA A 591 6.31 21.40 1.23
C ALA A 591 6.16 21.12 2.73
N TYR A 592 5.69 19.93 3.10
CA TYR A 592 5.62 19.54 4.51
C TYR A 592 5.87 18.04 4.70
N SER A 593 6.30 17.65 5.89
CA SER A 593 6.46 16.24 6.26
C SER A 593 5.12 15.71 6.78
N ALA A 594 4.46 14.87 5.99
CA ALA A 594 3.17 14.27 6.33
C ALA A 594 3.26 13.21 7.45
N SER A 595 4.46 12.78 7.78
CA SER A 595 4.75 11.89 8.93
C SER A 595 6.17 12.15 9.40
N ASP A 596 6.36 12.13 10.71
CA ASP A 596 7.71 12.21 11.29
C ASP A 596 8.45 10.86 11.20
N LEU A 597 7.77 9.77 10.90
CA LEU A 597 8.28 8.40 10.91
C LEU A 597 9.01 8.05 12.22
N ALA A 598 8.52 8.58 13.32
CA ALA A 598 9.03 8.39 14.67
C ALA A 598 7.88 8.34 15.68
N PRO A 599 7.98 7.52 16.74
CA PRO A 599 6.94 7.41 17.75
C PRO A 599 6.63 8.76 18.42
N GLY A 600 5.34 9.06 18.60
CA GLY A 600 4.88 10.32 19.18
C GLY A 600 4.94 11.53 18.24
N GLY A 601 5.25 11.33 16.96
CA GLY A 601 5.21 12.35 15.92
C GLY A 601 3.80 12.64 15.39
N LEU A 602 3.73 13.37 14.27
CA LEU A 602 2.47 13.66 13.58
C LEU A 602 1.73 12.37 13.22
N THR A 603 0.47 12.28 13.62
CA THR A 603 -0.42 11.19 13.21
C THR A 603 -0.90 11.39 11.78
N ALA A 604 -1.47 10.34 11.19
CA ALA A 604 -2.08 10.44 9.86
C ALA A 604 -3.27 11.44 9.84
N ALA A 605 -4.03 11.52 10.92
CA ALA A 605 -5.13 12.48 11.07
C ALA A 605 -4.59 13.91 11.18
N ASP A 606 -3.54 14.14 11.98
CA ASP A 606 -2.88 15.45 12.07
C ASP A 606 -2.37 15.91 10.69
N SER A 607 -1.74 15.03 9.94
CA SER A 607 -1.22 15.32 8.61
C SER A 607 -2.31 15.81 7.64
N LEU A 608 -3.47 15.16 7.65
CA LEU A 608 -4.60 15.56 6.81
C LEU A 608 -5.19 16.91 7.26
N GLU A 609 -5.27 17.14 8.57
CA GLU A 609 -5.73 18.44 9.07
C GLU A 609 -4.75 19.56 8.72
N VAL A 610 -3.44 19.34 8.82
CA VAL A 610 -2.40 20.26 8.34
C VAL A 610 -2.62 20.61 6.86
N ALA A 611 -2.82 19.59 6.02
CA ALA A 611 -3.06 19.79 4.58
C ALA A 611 -4.34 20.60 4.30
N ARG A 612 -5.44 20.32 5.01
CA ARG A 612 -6.69 21.10 4.90
C ARG A 612 -6.49 22.56 5.29
N ARG A 613 -5.77 22.81 6.38
CA ARG A 613 -5.47 24.17 6.84
C ARG A 613 -4.57 24.93 5.87
N PHE A 614 -3.56 24.28 5.29
CA PHE A 614 -2.71 24.92 4.27
C PHE A 614 -3.50 25.25 3.01
N ARG A 615 -4.35 24.33 2.52
CA ARG A 615 -5.26 24.62 1.41
C ARG A 615 -6.18 25.81 1.72
N ALA A 616 -6.82 25.82 2.88
CA ALA A 616 -7.71 26.92 3.29
C ALA A 616 -6.99 28.28 3.42
N ALA A 617 -5.70 28.25 3.78
CA ALA A 617 -4.85 29.44 3.85
C ALA A 617 -4.25 29.87 2.49
N GLY A 618 -4.59 29.18 1.39
CA GLY A 618 -4.26 29.60 0.02
C GLY A 618 -3.09 28.84 -0.62
N ALA A 619 -2.70 27.68 -0.10
CA ALA A 619 -1.79 26.79 -0.82
C ALA A 619 -2.52 26.13 -1.99
N ASP A 620 -1.93 26.17 -3.19
CA ASP A 620 -2.47 25.65 -4.44
C ASP A 620 -1.97 24.23 -4.74
N VAL A 621 -0.80 23.88 -4.24
CA VAL A 621 -0.19 22.54 -4.40
C VAL A 621 0.63 22.20 -3.16
N LEU A 622 0.60 20.93 -2.74
CA LEU A 622 1.37 20.43 -1.60
C LEU A 622 2.42 19.44 -2.04
N ARG A 623 3.70 19.71 -1.74
CA ARG A 623 4.75 18.71 -1.84
C ARG A 623 4.76 17.88 -0.57
N VAL A 624 4.32 16.63 -0.69
CA VAL A 624 4.10 15.74 0.44
C VAL A 624 5.35 14.90 0.68
N LEU A 625 6.08 15.23 1.73
CA LEU A 625 7.32 14.57 2.16
C LEU A 625 7.08 13.72 3.41
N THR A 626 8.09 12.96 3.86
CA THR A 626 8.03 12.17 5.09
C THR A 626 9.37 12.19 5.82
N GLY A 627 9.31 12.06 7.15
CA GLY A 627 10.49 11.93 8.01
C GLY A 627 11.36 13.17 8.06
N GLN A 628 12.60 12.97 8.49
CA GLN A 628 13.66 13.97 8.64
C GLN A 628 13.33 15.13 9.63
N THR A 629 12.24 15.04 10.37
CA THR A 629 11.90 16.00 11.41
C THR A 629 12.80 15.84 12.61
N VAL A 630 13.14 14.63 12.95
CA VAL A 630 14.13 14.25 13.98
C VAL A 630 15.14 13.26 13.39
N TRP A 631 16.32 13.17 13.98
CA TRP A 631 17.38 12.32 13.45
C TRP A 631 17.11 10.83 13.61
N GLU A 632 16.27 10.43 14.58
CA GLU A 632 15.85 9.06 14.83
C GLU A 632 14.88 8.48 13.81
N THR A 633 14.47 9.29 12.84
CA THR A 633 13.58 8.84 11.74
C THR A 633 14.06 7.53 11.12
N ARG A 634 13.15 6.59 10.97
CA ARG A 634 13.39 5.27 10.36
C ARG A 634 12.41 5.03 9.21
N PRO A 635 12.67 5.62 8.03
CA PRO A 635 11.83 5.35 6.86
C PRO A 635 12.07 3.91 6.37
N GLU A 636 10.98 3.22 6.08
CA GLU A 636 11.03 1.99 5.28
C GLU A 636 11.06 2.40 3.82
N TYR A 637 12.26 2.42 3.24
CA TYR A 637 12.43 2.74 1.84
C TYR A 637 11.94 1.58 0.96
N GLY A 638 11.16 1.91 -0.04
CA GLY A 638 10.65 1.00 -1.02
C GLY A 638 10.19 1.76 -2.26
N ARG A 639 9.90 1.06 -3.32
CA ARG A 639 9.43 1.65 -4.58
C ARG A 639 8.20 2.52 -4.32
N THR A 640 8.26 3.80 -4.70
CA THR A 640 7.18 4.79 -4.54
C THR A 640 6.67 4.99 -3.09
N TYR A 641 7.50 4.78 -2.08
CA TYR A 641 7.10 4.76 -0.65
C TYR A 641 6.37 6.03 -0.20
N GLY A 642 6.68 7.19 -0.78
CA GLY A 642 6.03 8.46 -0.46
C GLY A 642 4.64 8.63 -1.08
N ALA A 643 4.30 7.84 -2.11
CA ALA A 643 3.07 8.03 -2.88
C ALA A 643 1.79 7.79 -2.06
N ALA A 644 1.82 6.92 -1.06
CA ALA A 644 0.66 6.66 -0.19
C ALA A 644 0.24 7.90 0.63
N TYR A 645 1.19 8.75 1.02
CA TYR A 645 0.91 9.99 1.73
C TYR A 645 0.32 11.04 0.77
N SER A 646 0.90 11.17 -0.43
CA SER A 646 0.38 12.04 -1.48
C SER A 646 -1.05 11.66 -1.88
N ASP A 647 -1.32 10.36 -2.06
CA ASP A 647 -2.65 9.81 -2.38
C ASP A 647 -3.70 10.24 -1.34
N ARG A 648 -3.39 10.08 -0.07
CA ARG A 648 -4.30 10.48 1.02
C ARG A 648 -4.55 11.98 1.04
N VAL A 649 -3.50 12.78 0.97
CA VAL A 649 -3.61 14.25 0.97
C VAL A 649 -4.42 14.74 -0.22
N ARG A 650 -4.13 14.21 -1.41
CA ARG A 650 -4.84 14.58 -2.63
C ARG A 650 -6.34 14.27 -2.55
N ASN A 651 -6.68 13.06 -2.19
CA ASN A 651 -8.06 12.56 -2.30
C ASN A 651 -8.92 12.85 -1.06
N GLU A 652 -8.33 13.00 0.14
CA GLU A 652 -9.07 13.34 1.36
C GLU A 652 -9.10 14.84 1.65
N CYS A 653 -8.15 15.63 1.11
CA CYS A 653 -8.11 17.09 1.29
C CYS A 653 -8.46 17.88 0.02
N GLY A 654 -8.49 17.22 -1.16
CA GLY A 654 -8.87 17.84 -2.44
C GLY A 654 -7.90 18.91 -2.91
N VAL A 655 -6.60 18.76 -2.66
CA VAL A 655 -5.54 19.68 -3.07
C VAL A 655 -4.56 18.97 -3.99
N PRO A 656 -4.11 19.59 -5.10
CA PRO A 656 -3.07 19.05 -5.95
C PRO A 656 -1.80 18.69 -5.17
N THR A 657 -1.14 17.58 -5.54
CA THR A 657 0.05 17.12 -4.81
C THR A 657 1.24 16.86 -5.72
N ILE A 658 2.43 17.06 -5.16
CA ILE A 658 3.72 16.64 -5.70
C ILE A 658 4.20 15.47 -4.86
N ALA A 659 4.25 14.27 -5.46
CA ALA A 659 4.72 13.06 -4.81
C ALA A 659 6.23 12.89 -4.97
N PHE A 660 6.85 12.21 -4.00
CA PHE A 660 8.27 11.87 -3.98
C PHE A 660 8.48 10.45 -3.45
N GLY A 661 9.74 9.99 -3.47
CA GLY A 661 10.19 8.80 -2.73
C GLY A 661 10.36 7.57 -3.61
N GLN A 662 11.55 7.40 -4.16
CA GLN A 662 11.94 6.29 -5.04
C GLN A 662 11.00 6.09 -6.25
N ILE A 663 10.59 7.18 -6.87
CA ILE A 663 9.92 7.18 -8.17
C ILE A 663 11.04 7.31 -9.20
N THR A 664 11.41 6.21 -9.85
CA THR A 664 12.63 6.13 -10.67
C THR A 664 12.36 5.97 -12.17
N THR A 665 11.10 5.73 -12.54
CA THR A 665 10.71 5.49 -13.92
C THR A 665 9.48 6.30 -14.32
N VAL A 666 9.39 6.64 -15.60
CA VAL A 666 8.19 7.27 -16.19
C VAL A 666 6.96 6.36 -16.08
N ASP A 667 7.14 5.05 -16.08
CA ASP A 667 6.06 4.08 -15.88
C ASP A 667 5.40 4.22 -14.49
N GLU A 668 6.21 4.45 -13.46
CA GLU A 668 5.70 4.75 -12.10
C GLU A 668 4.94 6.08 -12.08
N VAL A 669 5.46 7.11 -12.75
CA VAL A 669 4.76 8.40 -12.87
C VAL A 669 3.42 8.24 -13.57
N ASN A 670 3.37 7.52 -14.71
CA ASN A 670 2.12 7.20 -15.41
C ASN A 670 1.13 6.52 -14.48
N THR A 671 1.62 5.55 -13.71
CA THR A 671 0.79 4.78 -12.78
C THR A 671 0.19 5.66 -11.69
N LEU A 672 1.00 6.49 -11.04
CA LEU A 672 0.56 7.33 -9.93
C LEU A 672 -0.39 8.44 -10.38
N VAL A 673 -0.08 9.08 -11.50
CA VAL A 673 -0.85 10.20 -12.03
C VAL A 673 -2.20 9.75 -12.58
N ALA A 674 -2.23 8.70 -13.42
CA ALA A 674 -3.49 8.16 -13.95
C ALA A 674 -4.40 7.62 -12.85
N ALA A 675 -3.82 6.97 -11.84
CA ALA A 675 -4.55 6.49 -10.67
C ALA A 675 -5.04 7.60 -9.73
N GLY A 676 -4.71 8.87 -9.99
CA GLY A 676 -5.10 9.99 -9.14
C GLY A 676 -4.44 9.98 -7.76
N ARG A 677 -3.23 9.42 -7.63
CA ARG A 677 -2.46 9.39 -6.37
C ARG A 677 -1.56 10.60 -6.20
N ALA A 678 -1.23 11.26 -7.29
CA ALA A 678 -0.48 12.50 -7.35
C ALA A 678 -0.84 13.28 -8.61
N ASP A 679 -0.55 14.57 -8.64
CA ASP A 679 -0.69 15.40 -9.83
C ASP A 679 0.66 15.62 -10.53
N ILE A 680 1.74 15.62 -9.76
CA ILE A 680 3.12 15.77 -10.21
C ILE A 680 3.97 14.75 -9.44
N CYS A 681 4.99 14.18 -10.08
CA CYS A 681 5.92 13.25 -9.44
C CYS A 681 7.36 13.73 -9.59
N ILE A 682 8.11 13.73 -8.49
CA ILE A 682 9.55 13.94 -8.50
C ILE A 682 10.21 12.65 -8.96
N LEU A 683 10.90 12.72 -10.09
CA LEU A 683 11.66 11.60 -10.63
C LEU A 683 13.04 11.55 -9.96
N ASP A 684 13.26 10.53 -9.14
CA ASP A 684 14.55 10.26 -8.51
C ASP A 684 15.54 9.70 -9.55
N ARG A 685 16.82 10.13 -9.48
CA ARG A 685 17.88 9.74 -10.40
C ARG A 685 18.86 8.78 -9.75
#